data_0f149909aa5631ffa3798e9faeae30e1
#
_entry.id   0f149909aa5631ffa3798e9faeae30e1
#
_cell.length_a   1.000
_cell.length_b   1.000
_cell.length_c   1.000
_cell.angle_alpha   90.00
_cell.angle_beta   90.00
_cell.angle_gamma   90.00
#
_symmetry.space_group_name_H-M   'P 1'
#
loop_
_entity.id
_entity.type
_entity.pdbx_description
1 polymer ?
#
loop_
_entity_poly.entity_id
_entity_poly.type
_entity_poly.pdbx_seq_one_letter_code
_entity_poly.pdbx_strand_id
1 'polypeptide(L)'
;MKDFTQWEGFNGKRWKEKIDVRNFIKMNYTPYDGDASFLEGPTEATDKLWGKLQELQKEERAKGGVLDMETEVVSGLTAYGPGYIDESMKELETVVGLQTDKPLKRAFMPYGGINMAEKACTTYGYQPSEKLHEIFTKYHKTHNQGVFDIYTPEMMKARHNKIITGLPDTYGRGRIVGDYRRVALYGVDFLIEKKQYDFERYARHGMKGTDFRLREEIADQIRALKEMKEMAAVYGFDISKPAKDAREAAQWLYFGYLAAIKTQNGAAMSVGRISTFLDIYMERDFKNGTLTEKEAQELVDHMVMKFRMVKFARVPSYNELFSGDPVWATLEVAGLGQDGRSMVTKNDYRFLHTLENMGPSPEPNLTVLYSSRLPENFKKYAALISVTTSSVQYENDDVMRPVWGDDYSICCCVSATQTGKEIQFFGARANLAKCLLYAINGGIDEKTKVQVGPAYRPITSEYLDFDEVMERYDEMMDWLAKLYVDTLNMIHYMHDKYNYEAAEMALIDTDVRRTFATGIAGFSHVVDSLSAIKYAKVKVIRDEDGVAVDFDTQGEFPRYGNDDDRADDLAIWLLKKFMHKLSKCHTYRDSEPTTSILTITSNVVYGKATGSLPDGRKLGEPLAPGANPSYGAEKNGLLASLNSVAKLPYELALDGISNTQTISPGALGHDDEERTNNLVNVMDGYFDQGAHHLNVNVFGTEKLIDAMNHPEKPEYANFTIRVSGYAVKFIDLTREQQMDVIARTCHESM
;
A
#
# COMPACT_ATOMS: atom_id res chain seq x y z
N MET A 1 -19.05 -27.29 -19.98
CA MET A 1 -17.63 -27.21 -19.54
C MET A 1 -16.80 -26.93 -20.77
N LYS A 2 -16.03 -25.83 -20.81
CA LYS A 2 -15.02 -25.66 -21.86
C LYS A 2 -13.85 -26.56 -21.54
N ASP A 3 -13.37 -27.32 -22.50
CA ASP A 3 -12.21 -28.18 -22.36
C ASP A 3 -11.08 -27.56 -23.20
N PHE A 4 -10.14 -26.93 -22.50
CA PHE A 4 -8.96 -26.34 -23.12
C PHE A 4 -7.77 -27.28 -23.01
N THR A 5 -7.06 -27.51 -24.11
CA THR A 5 -5.82 -28.31 -24.10
C THR A 5 -4.76 -27.72 -23.15
N GLN A 6 -4.77 -26.41 -22.94
CA GLN A 6 -3.89 -25.72 -21.99
C GLN A 6 -4.11 -26.16 -20.53
N TRP A 7 -5.27 -26.75 -20.21
CA TRP A 7 -5.59 -27.25 -18.87
C TRP A 7 -5.14 -28.69 -18.63
N GLU A 8 -4.60 -29.35 -19.65
CA GLU A 8 -4.06 -30.70 -19.51
C GLU A 8 -2.93 -30.73 -18.47
N GLY A 9 -2.90 -31.80 -17.68
CA GLY A 9 -1.93 -31.96 -16.59
C GLY A 9 -2.30 -31.26 -15.27
N PHE A 10 -3.37 -30.45 -15.22
CA PHE A 10 -3.84 -29.82 -13.99
C PHE A 10 -5.04 -30.54 -13.37
N ASN A 11 -5.00 -30.71 -12.05
CA ASN A 11 -6.02 -31.39 -11.25
C ASN A 11 -7.18 -30.46 -10.89
N GLY A 12 -8.33 -31.07 -10.56
CA GLY A 12 -9.53 -30.36 -10.12
C GLY A 12 -10.55 -30.13 -11.23
N LYS A 13 -11.83 -30.08 -10.84
CA LYS A 13 -12.97 -29.89 -11.75
C LYS A 13 -13.63 -28.53 -11.55
N ARG A 14 -13.75 -28.08 -10.30
CA ARG A 14 -14.52 -26.91 -9.93
C ARG A 14 -14.04 -25.62 -10.61
N TRP A 15 -12.73 -25.39 -10.66
CA TRP A 15 -12.15 -24.23 -11.31
C TRP A 15 -12.30 -24.24 -12.84
N LYS A 16 -12.50 -25.44 -13.46
CA LYS A 16 -12.80 -25.58 -14.89
C LYS A 16 -14.26 -25.23 -15.22
N GLU A 17 -15.16 -25.34 -14.26
CA GLU A 17 -16.60 -25.07 -14.41
C GLU A 17 -16.96 -23.62 -14.15
N LYS A 18 -16.28 -22.98 -13.21
CA LYS A 18 -16.46 -21.58 -12.82
C LYS A 18 -15.14 -20.93 -12.47
N ILE A 19 -15.09 -19.60 -12.47
CA ILE A 19 -13.92 -18.86 -12.02
C ILE A 19 -13.66 -19.16 -10.53
N ASP A 20 -12.56 -19.88 -10.24
CA ASP A 20 -12.14 -20.25 -8.89
C ASP A 20 -10.63 -20.54 -8.84
N VAL A 21 -9.84 -19.46 -8.92
CA VAL A 21 -8.37 -19.54 -8.91
C VAL A 21 -7.87 -20.17 -7.62
N ARG A 22 -8.51 -19.88 -6.48
CA ARG A 22 -8.17 -20.52 -5.19
C ARG A 22 -8.27 -22.05 -5.26
N ASN A 23 -9.33 -22.59 -5.89
CA ASN A 23 -9.46 -24.03 -6.06
C ASN A 23 -8.40 -24.61 -6.99
N PHE A 24 -8.03 -23.88 -8.06
CA PHE A 24 -6.92 -24.27 -8.92
C PHE A 24 -5.61 -24.39 -8.13
N ILE A 25 -5.26 -23.38 -7.36
CA ILE A 25 -4.05 -23.38 -6.52
C ILE A 25 -4.09 -24.57 -5.54
N LYS A 26 -5.17 -24.71 -4.76
CA LYS A 26 -5.31 -25.76 -3.75
C LYS A 26 -5.12 -27.18 -4.31
N MET A 27 -5.54 -27.40 -5.55
CA MET A 27 -5.49 -28.72 -6.20
C MET A 27 -4.15 -29.01 -6.90
N ASN A 28 -3.29 -28.01 -7.12
CA ASN A 28 -2.14 -28.16 -8.02
C ASN A 28 -0.80 -27.69 -7.45
N TYR A 29 -0.76 -26.84 -6.42
CA TYR A 29 0.52 -26.35 -5.91
C TYR A 29 1.31 -27.46 -5.19
N THR A 30 2.62 -27.32 -5.20
CA THR A 30 3.55 -28.23 -4.55
C THR A 30 4.27 -27.48 -3.41
N PRO A 31 3.94 -27.75 -2.14
CA PRO A 31 4.68 -27.15 -1.03
C PRO A 31 6.16 -27.48 -1.09
N TYR A 32 7.00 -26.51 -0.72
CA TYR A 32 8.45 -26.67 -0.68
C TYR A 32 8.97 -26.35 0.73
N ASP A 33 9.72 -27.26 1.30
CA ASP A 33 10.35 -27.17 2.62
C ASP A 33 11.88 -27.28 2.59
N GLY A 34 12.45 -27.38 1.38
CA GLY A 34 13.88 -27.36 1.15
C GLY A 34 14.51 -25.99 1.37
N ASP A 35 15.78 -25.87 1.06
CA ASP A 35 16.56 -24.63 1.19
C ASP A 35 16.68 -23.85 -0.13
N ALA A 36 17.46 -22.77 -0.11
CA ALA A 36 17.67 -21.87 -1.24
C ALA A 36 18.73 -22.36 -2.26
N SER A 37 19.26 -23.58 -2.11
CA SER A 37 20.40 -24.08 -2.93
C SER A 37 20.08 -24.28 -4.41
N PHE A 38 18.79 -24.33 -4.79
CA PHE A 38 18.36 -24.45 -6.19
C PHE A 38 18.36 -23.11 -6.95
N LEU A 39 18.48 -21.98 -6.24
CA LEU A 39 18.41 -20.65 -6.84
C LEU A 39 19.59 -20.40 -7.78
N GLU A 40 19.27 -19.73 -8.87
CA GLU A 40 20.24 -19.41 -9.92
C GLU A 40 20.55 -17.90 -9.91
N GLY A 41 21.80 -17.54 -10.22
CA GLY A 41 22.18 -16.16 -10.43
C GLY A 41 21.51 -15.54 -11.67
N PRO A 42 21.66 -14.23 -11.88
CA PRO A 42 21.06 -13.54 -13.01
C PRO A 42 21.60 -14.11 -14.33
N THR A 43 20.76 -14.14 -15.37
CA THR A 43 21.19 -14.46 -16.72
C THR A 43 21.91 -13.28 -17.37
N GLU A 44 22.61 -13.51 -18.45
CA GLU A 44 23.22 -12.44 -19.27
C GLU A 44 22.13 -11.44 -19.75
N ALA A 45 20.93 -11.93 -20.07
CA ALA A 45 19.79 -11.09 -20.45
C ALA A 45 19.33 -10.20 -19.27
N THR A 46 19.19 -10.80 -18.09
CA THR A 46 18.86 -10.06 -16.84
C THR A 46 19.90 -8.97 -16.58
N ASP A 47 21.20 -9.30 -16.63
CA ASP A 47 22.26 -8.32 -16.35
C ASP A 47 22.26 -7.16 -17.35
N LYS A 48 22.08 -7.42 -18.65
CA LYS A 48 22.04 -6.40 -19.70
C LYS A 48 20.83 -5.47 -19.54
N LEU A 49 19.64 -6.05 -19.37
CA LEU A 49 18.40 -5.27 -19.22
C LEU A 49 18.40 -4.47 -17.91
N TRP A 50 18.85 -5.08 -16.81
CA TRP A 50 18.96 -4.40 -15.53
C TRP A 50 20.00 -3.28 -15.56
N GLY A 51 21.18 -3.53 -16.16
CA GLY A 51 22.20 -2.50 -16.38
C GLY A 51 21.65 -1.29 -17.15
N LYS A 52 20.90 -1.54 -18.22
CA LYS A 52 20.23 -0.48 -18.98
C LYS A 52 19.23 0.30 -18.14
N LEU A 53 18.40 -0.40 -17.37
CA LEU A 53 17.43 0.26 -16.50
C LEU A 53 18.10 1.11 -15.41
N GLN A 54 19.21 0.64 -14.85
CA GLN A 54 20.01 1.42 -13.88
C GLN A 54 20.58 2.71 -14.50
N GLU A 55 21.04 2.66 -15.76
CA GLU A 55 21.49 3.86 -16.49
C GLU A 55 20.35 4.86 -16.63
N LEU A 56 19.17 4.42 -17.06
CA LEU A 56 17.97 5.26 -17.19
C LEU A 56 17.54 5.88 -15.85
N GLN A 57 17.59 5.11 -14.76
CA GLN A 57 17.28 5.61 -13.40
C GLN A 57 18.31 6.64 -12.93
N LYS A 58 19.58 6.47 -13.30
CA LYS A 58 20.65 7.45 -13.01
C LYS A 58 20.39 8.76 -13.79
N GLU A 59 20.00 8.66 -15.06
CA GLU A 59 19.62 9.82 -15.88
C GLU A 59 18.36 10.50 -15.31
N GLU A 60 17.34 9.73 -14.90
CA GLU A 60 16.14 10.25 -14.25
C GLU A 60 16.49 11.10 -13.03
N ARG A 61 17.36 10.61 -12.16
CA ARG A 61 17.85 11.38 -10.99
C ARG A 61 18.57 12.67 -11.39
N ALA A 62 19.45 12.59 -12.38
CA ALA A 62 20.20 13.74 -12.87
C ALA A 62 19.29 14.84 -13.46
N LYS A 63 18.10 14.46 -13.93
CA LYS A 63 17.05 15.38 -14.43
C LYS A 63 16.05 15.84 -13.34
N GLY A 64 16.34 15.60 -12.07
CA GLY A 64 15.46 16.00 -10.95
C GLY A 64 14.30 15.04 -10.65
N GLY A 65 14.43 13.76 -11.03
CA GLY A 65 13.48 12.70 -10.70
C GLY A 65 12.40 12.41 -11.77
N VAL A 66 12.49 13.03 -12.94
CA VAL A 66 11.61 12.75 -14.09
C VAL A 66 12.46 12.62 -15.36
N LEU A 67 12.51 11.41 -15.92
CA LEU A 67 13.25 11.14 -17.16
C LEU A 67 12.52 11.69 -18.38
N ASP A 68 11.25 11.37 -18.50
CA ASP A 68 10.37 11.78 -19.60
C ASP A 68 8.90 11.83 -19.12
N MET A 69 8.06 12.62 -19.78
CA MET A 69 6.65 12.78 -19.46
C MET A 69 5.79 12.81 -20.73
N GLU A 70 4.66 12.12 -20.70
CA GLU A 70 3.67 12.19 -21.78
C GLU A 70 2.95 13.52 -21.77
N THR A 71 2.79 14.12 -22.95
CA THR A 71 2.14 15.43 -23.12
C THR A 71 1.07 15.47 -24.21
N GLU A 72 0.98 14.41 -25.03
CA GLU A 72 0.14 14.40 -26.23
C GLU A 72 -1.02 13.41 -26.13
N VAL A 73 -0.82 12.31 -25.39
CA VAL A 73 -1.74 11.17 -25.36
C VAL A 73 -2.25 10.92 -23.94
N VAL A 74 -3.57 10.78 -23.80
CA VAL A 74 -4.17 10.27 -22.56
C VAL A 74 -3.89 8.80 -22.46
N SER A 75 -3.38 8.34 -21.32
CA SER A 75 -3.12 6.94 -21.08
C SER A 75 -4.40 6.10 -21.10
N GLY A 76 -4.32 4.94 -21.71
CA GLY A 76 -5.39 3.96 -21.85
C GLY A 76 -4.82 2.66 -22.37
N LEU A 77 -5.61 1.59 -22.41
CA LEU A 77 -5.12 0.25 -22.76
C LEU A 77 -4.43 0.22 -24.13
N THR A 78 -5.01 0.87 -25.11
CA THR A 78 -4.53 0.90 -26.50
C THR A 78 -3.91 2.24 -26.92
N ALA A 79 -3.61 3.11 -25.96
CA ALA A 79 -3.16 4.47 -26.24
C ALA A 79 -1.74 4.55 -26.85
N TYR A 80 -0.92 3.54 -26.63
CA TYR A 80 0.48 3.52 -27.04
C TYR A 80 0.79 2.31 -27.92
N GLY A 81 1.75 2.48 -28.83
CA GLY A 81 2.43 1.38 -29.47
C GLY A 81 3.25 0.53 -28.48
N PRO A 82 3.94 -0.53 -28.95
CA PRO A 82 4.76 -1.37 -28.08
C PRO A 82 5.93 -0.60 -27.50
N GLY A 83 6.17 -0.76 -26.20
CA GLY A 83 7.31 -0.19 -25.48
C GLY A 83 8.19 -1.30 -24.88
N TYR A 84 9.50 -1.08 -24.93
CA TYR A 84 10.53 -1.98 -24.42
C TYR A 84 11.53 -1.23 -23.54
N ILE A 85 12.27 -1.94 -22.68
CA ILE A 85 13.36 -1.33 -21.88
C ILE A 85 14.40 -0.69 -22.80
N ASP A 86 14.76 -1.41 -23.88
CA ASP A 86 15.57 -0.91 -24.97
C ASP A 86 15.17 -1.60 -26.27
N GLU A 87 14.80 -0.83 -27.30
CA GLU A 87 14.32 -1.38 -28.59
C GLU A 87 15.39 -2.26 -29.27
N SER A 88 16.67 -1.95 -29.07
CA SER A 88 17.79 -2.74 -29.65
C SER A 88 18.02 -4.07 -28.91
N MET A 89 17.46 -4.23 -27.74
CA MET A 89 17.58 -5.44 -26.89
C MET A 89 16.22 -6.10 -26.62
N LYS A 90 15.18 -5.74 -27.31
CA LYS A 90 13.81 -6.25 -27.05
C LYS A 90 13.69 -7.77 -27.10
N GLU A 91 14.51 -8.44 -27.91
CA GLU A 91 14.55 -9.91 -28.00
C GLU A 91 15.07 -10.60 -26.72
N LEU A 92 15.69 -9.83 -25.81
CA LEU A 92 16.12 -10.33 -24.51
C LEU A 92 14.98 -10.30 -23.46
N GLU A 93 13.92 -9.52 -23.70
CA GLU A 93 12.82 -9.39 -22.75
C GLU A 93 11.92 -10.63 -22.79
N THR A 94 11.93 -11.44 -21.74
CA THR A 94 11.04 -12.61 -21.61
C THR A 94 9.63 -12.22 -21.14
N VAL A 95 9.47 -11.05 -20.52
CA VAL A 95 8.19 -10.40 -20.19
C VAL A 95 8.20 -9.02 -20.83
N VAL A 96 7.30 -8.77 -21.77
CA VAL A 96 7.21 -7.50 -22.53
C VAL A 96 6.05 -6.64 -22.08
N GLY A 97 6.13 -5.35 -22.37
CA GLY A 97 5.07 -4.37 -22.15
C GLY A 97 5.49 -3.28 -21.15
N LEU A 98 5.19 -2.02 -21.51
CA LEU A 98 5.40 -0.85 -20.67
C LEU A 98 4.09 -0.08 -20.50
N GLN A 99 4.03 0.72 -19.44
CA GLN A 99 2.90 1.64 -19.20
C GLN A 99 2.70 2.63 -20.33
N THR A 100 3.80 3.09 -20.94
CA THR A 100 3.86 3.97 -22.12
C THR A 100 4.67 3.32 -23.24
N ASP A 101 5.04 4.06 -24.25
CA ASP A 101 5.89 3.65 -25.38
C ASP A 101 7.40 3.66 -25.05
N LYS A 102 7.79 4.22 -23.89
CA LYS A 102 9.19 4.35 -23.45
C LYS A 102 9.38 4.02 -21.98
N PRO A 103 10.54 3.46 -21.58
CA PRO A 103 10.84 3.18 -20.20
C PRO A 103 10.90 4.47 -19.37
N LEU A 104 10.37 4.40 -18.15
CA LEU A 104 10.32 5.51 -17.18
C LEU A 104 9.63 6.81 -17.68
N LYS A 105 8.99 6.79 -18.85
CA LYS A 105 8.14 7.89 -19.30
C LYS A 105 6.85 7.90 -18.49
N ARG A 106 6.57 9.01 -17.82
CA ARG A 106 5.40 9.14 -16.94
C ARG A 106 4.11 9.32 -17.75
N ALA A 107 3.11 8.50 -17.44
CA ALA A 107 1.83 8.52 -18.12
C ALA A 107 0.99 9.74 -17.71
N PHE A 108 0.34 10.38 -18.68
CA PHE A 108 -0.67 11.38 -18.43
C PHE A 108 -2.01 10.71 -18.10
N MET A 109 -2.40 10.78 -16.82
CA MET A 109 -3.56 10.07 -16.27
C MET A 109 -4.57 11.08 -15.68
N PRO A 110 -5.35 11.77 -16.48
CA PRO A 110 -6.24 12.84 -15.99
C PRO A 110 -7.41 12.31 -15.16
N TYR A 111 -7.67 11.01 -15.15
CA TYR A 111 -8.66 10.41 -14.26
C TYR A 111 -8.35 10.65 -12.79
N GLY A 112 -7.07 10.67 -12.43
CA GLY A 112 -6.59 10.95 -11.09
C GLY A 112 -6.59 12.44 -10.72
N GLY A 113 -6.95 13.35 -11.64
CA GLY A 113 -6.99 14.79 -11.43
C GLY A 113 -6.20 15.56 -12.48
N ILE A 114 -6.89 16.15 -13.45
CA ILE A 114 -6.28 16.92 -14.56
C ILE A 114 -5.37 18.03 -14.07
N ASN A 115 -5.80 18.79 -13.07
CA ASN A 115 -5.02 19.90 -12.51
C ASN A 115 -3.67 19.46 -11.94
N MET A 116 -3.64 18.26 -11.32
CA MET A 116 -2.39 17.70 -10.79
C MET A 116 -1.45 17.26 -11.91
N ALA A 117 -2.00 16.61 -12.96
CA ALA A 117 -1.21 16.18 -14.11
C ALA A 117 -0.61 17.37 -14.89
N GLU A 118 -1.39 18.41 -15.15
CA GLU A 118 -0.90 19.64 -15.80
C GLU A 118 0.16 20.35 -14.95
N LYS A 119 -0.07 20.46 -13.65
CA LYS A 119 0.91 21.04 -12.74
C LYS A 119 2.19 20.21 -12.68
N ALA A 120 2.10 18.88 -12.76
CA ALA A 120 3.27 18.02 -12.86
C ALA A 120 4.06 18.31 -14.14
N CYS A 121 3.41 18.35 -15.29
CA CYS A 121 4.04 18.72 -16.56
C CYS A 121 4.80 20.03 -16.45
N THR A 122 4.14 21.11 -16.03
CA THR A 122 4.72 22.44 -15.89
C THR A 122 5.90 22.45 -14.90
N THR A 123 5.78 21.76 -13.78
CA THR A 123 6.84 21.71 -12.75
C THR A 123 8.14 21.09 -13.28
N TYR A 124 8.04 20.09 -14.14
CA TYR A 124 9.19 19.38 -14.70
C TYR A 124 9.59 19.89 -16.10
N GLY A 125 9.05 21.04 -16.52
CA GLY A 125 9.44 21.69 -17.78
C GLY A 125 8.73 21.16 -19.03
N TYR A 126 7.64 20.43 -18.87
CA TYR A 126 6.80 19.91 -19.94
C TYR A 126 5.51 20.73 -20.05
N GLN A 127 4.86 20.67 -21.22
CA GLN A 127 3.57 21.33 -21.46
C GLN A 127 2.63 20.33 -22.12
N PRO A 128 1.42 20.09 -21.60
CA PRO A 128 0.39 19.33 -22.28
C PRO A 128 0.02 19.99 -23.60
N SER A 129 -0.31 19.22 -24.64
CA SER A 129 -0.81 19.76 -25.88
C SER A 129 -2.12 20.52 -25.69
N GLU A 130 -2.38 21.53 -26.51
CA GLU A 130 -3.64 22.27 -26.48
C GLU A 130 -4.85 21.36 -26.66
N LYS A 131 -4.74 20.35 -27.53
CA LYS A 131 -5.80 19.35 -27.77
C LYS A 131 -6.09 18.54 -26.49
N LEU A 132 -5.05 18.11 -25.76
CA LEU A 132 -5.21 17.37 -24.53
C LEU A 132 -5.88 18.23 -23.46
N HIS A 133 -5.42 19.47 -23.30
CA HIS A 133 -6.04 20.43 -22.39
C HIS A 133 -7.52 20.67 -22.72
N GLU A 134 -7.85 20.86 -24.01
CA GLU A 134 -9.23 21.05 -24.47
C GLU A 134 -10.15 19.85 -24.14
N ILE A 135 -9.67 18.63 -24.32
CA ILE A 135 -10.44 17.42 -24.00
C ILE A 135 -10.91 17.45 -22.53
N PHE A 136 -10.01 17.78 -21.60
CA PHE A 136 -10.31 17.72 -20.18
C PHE A 136 -10.96 18.99 -19.60
N THR A 137 -10.93 20.09 -20.31
CA THR A 137 -11.61 21.32 -19.89
C THR A 137 -13.00 21.49 -20.51
N LYS A 138 -13.23 20.91 -21.69
CA LYS A 138 -14.49 21.06 -22.42
C LYS A 138 -15.34 19.79 -22.50
N TYR A 139 -14.71 18.61 -22.63
CA TYR A 139 -15.42 17.40 -23.01
C TYR A 139 -15.40 16.31 -21.94
N HIS A 140 -14.50 16.38 -20.99
CA HIS A 140 -14.33 15.35 -19.96
C HIS A 140 -14.27 15.97 -18.57
N LYS A 141 -15.20 15.57 -17.69
CA LYS A 141 -15.15 15.93 -16.27
C LYS A 141 -14.43 14.83 -15.50
N THR A 142 -13.45 15.22 -14.69
CA THR A 142 -12.71 14.30 -13.83
C THR A 142 -13.40 14.13 -12.48
N HIS A 143 -13.08 13.05 -11.73
CA HIS A 143 -13.55 12.89 -10.36
C HIS A 143 -13.09 14.05 -9.45
N ASN A 144 -11.88 14.56 -9.68
CA ASN A 144 -11.32 15.70 -8.96
C ASN A 144 -12.25 16.94 -9.09
N GLN A 145 -12.65 17.32 -10.31
CA GLN A 145 -13.60 18.40 -10.52
C GLN A 145 -14.94 18.11 -9.82
N GLY A 146 -15.44 16.87 -9.95
CA GLY A 146 -16.70 16.46 -9.33
C GLY A 146 -16.68 16.60 -7.82
N VAL A 147 -15.60 16.17 -7.17
CA VAL A 147 -15.44 16.26 -5.71
C VAL A 147 -15.43 17.72 -5.25
N PHE A 148 -14.62 18.58 -5.90
CA PHE A 148 -14.53 20.01 -5.52
C PHE A 148 -15.81 20.80 -5.81
N ASP A 149 -16.65 20.36 -6.75
CA ASP A 149 -17.96 20.96 -7.00
C ASP A 149 -18.94 20.73 -5.83
N ILE A 150 -18.79 19.67 -5.05
CA ILE A 150 -19.76 19.28 -4.02
C ILE A 150 -19.24 19.32 -2.59
N TYR A 151 -17.97 19.56 -2.36
CA TYR A 151 -17.44 19.73 -1.01
C TYR A 151 -18.17 20.86 -0.27
N THR A 152 -18.57 20.57 0.95
CA THR A 152 -19.13 21.62 1.82
C THR A 152 -18.03 22.56 2.32
N PRO A 153 -18.39 23.79 2.76
CA PRO A 153 -17.41 24.68 3.39
C PRO A 153 -16.73 24.07 4.62
N GLU A 154 -17.44 23.23 5.38
CA GLU A 154 -16.90 22.50 6.54
C GLU A 154 -15.85 21.48 6.12
N MET A 155 -16.13 20.66 5.10
CA MET A 155 -15.16 19.70 4.53
C MET A 155 -13.91 20.41 4.00
N MET A 156 -14.07 21.56 3.32
CA MET A 156 -12.96 22.36 2.84
C MET A 156 -12.09 22.90 3.99
N LYS A 157 -12.71 23.41 5.07
CA LYS A 157 -11.99 23.86 6.26
C LYS A 157 -11.21 22.71 6.90
N ALA A 158 -11.85 21.54 7.09
CA ALA A 158 -11.23 20.34 7.66
C ALA A 158 -10.03 19.84 6.81
N ARG A 159 -10.20 19.83 5.49
CA ARG A 159 -9.14 19.48 4.54
C ARG A 159 -7.94 20.45 4.60
N HIS A 160 -8.21 21.78 4.58
CA HIS A 160 -7.15 22.78 4.63
C HIS A 160 -6.36 22.72 5.94
N ASN A 161 -7.03 22.51 7.05
CA ASN A 161 -6.41 22.42 8.37
C ASN A 161 -5.87 21.02 8.72
N LYS A 162 -5.94 20.06 7.78
CA LYS A 162 -5.34 18.72 7.90
C LYS A 162 -5.89 17.88 9.06
N ILE A 163 -7.11 18.14 9.54
CA ILE A 163 -7.77 17.21 10.48
C ILE A 163 -8.29 15.97 9.75
N ILE A 164 -8.67 16.10 8.47
CA ILE A 164 -8.80 15.00 7.51
C ILE A 164 -7.78 15.23 6.39
N THR A 165 -7.04 14.19 6.01
CA THR A 165 -5.85 14.39 5.19
C THR A 165 -5.50 13.16 4.35
N GLY A 166 -4.71 13.35 3.27
CA GLY A 166 -4.36 12.28 2.34
C GLY A 166 -5.55 11.80 1.49
N LEU A 167 -6.56 12.63 1.32
CA LEU A 167 -7.80 12.30 0.62
C LEU A 167 -7.54 11.98 -0.87
N PRO A 168 -8.16 10.91 -1.44
CA PRO A 168 -8.04 10.58 -2.85
C PRO A 168 -8.96 11.47 -3.73
N ASP A 169 -8.96 12.77 -3.47
CA ASP A 169 -9.70 13.77 -4.21
C ASP A 169 -8.91 14.39 -5.38
N THR A 170 -7.60 14.15 -5.43
CA THR A 170 -6.71 14.65 -6.48
C THR A 170 -5.95 13.56 -7.22
N TYR A 171 -6.16 12.29 -6.87
CA TYR A 171 -5.53 11.13 -7.50
C TYR A 171 -6.51 9.95 -7.52
N GLY A 172 -6.15 8.85 -8.18
CA GLY A 172 -6.98 7.66 -8.28
C GLY A 172 -7.27 7.01 -6.93
N ARG A 173 -8.40 6.33 -6.82
CA ARG A 173 -8.87 5.72 -5.58
C ARG A 173 -7.91 4.69 -5.00
N GLY A 174 -7.28 3.86 -5.87
CA GLY A 174 -6.46 2.73 -5.44
C GLY A 174 -7.25 1.66 -4.67
N ARG A 175 -6.52 0.72 -4.06
CA ARG A 175 -7.10 -0.30 -3.20
C ARG A 175 -8.05 -1.28 -3.89
N ILE A 176 -7.88 -1.46 -5.21
CA ILE A 176 -8.45 -2.54 -6.00
C ILE A 176 -7.30 -3.42 -6.47
N VAL A 177 -7.40 -4.72 -6.22
CA VAL A 177 -6.44 -5.70 -6.73
C VAL A 177 -7.18 -6.61 -7.69
N GLY A 178 -6.94 -6.43 -8.99
CA GLY A 178 -7.48 -7.35 -10.00
C GLY A 178 -6.92 -8.75 -9.80
N ASP A 179 -7.74 -9.78 -9.96
CA ASP A 179 -7.19 -11.13 -9.99
C ASP A 179 -6.54 -11.41 -11.36
N TYR A 180 -5.34 -10.88 -11.55
CA TYR A 180 -4.57 -10.97 -12.80
C TYR A 180 -4.28 -12.41 -13.22
N ARG A 181 -4.30 -13.36 -12.29
CA ARG A 181 -4.16 -14.79 -12.53
C ARG A 181 -5.28 -15.36 -13.41
N ARG A 182 -6.45 -14.71 -13.42
CA ARG A 182 -7.59 -15.10 -14.25
C ARG A 182 -7.28 -15.00 -15.74
N VAL A 183 -6.48 -14.02 -16.14
CA VAL A 183 -6.07 -13.86 -17.56
C VAL A 183 -5.25 -15.07 -18.00
N ALA A 184 -4.30 -15.51 -17.17
CA ALA A 184 -3.47 -16.68 -17.46
C ALA A 184 -4.27 -17.98 -17.44
N LEU A 185 -5.12 -18.19 -16.41
CA LEU A 185 -5.83 -19.45 -16.20
C LEU A 185 -6.98 -19.68 -17.19
N TYR A 186 -7.71 -18.61 -17.54
CA TYR A 186 -8.95 -18.75 -18.32
C TYR A 186 -8.87 -18.16 -19.73
N GLY A 187 -7.97 -17.21 -19.98
CA GLY A 187 -7.98 -16.41 -21.20
C GLY A 187 -9.14 -15.40 -21.24
N VAL A 188 -8.94 -14.34 -21.99
CA VAL A 188 -9.85 -13.18 -21.99
C VAL A 188 -11.23 -13.52 -22.57
N ASP A 189 -11.32 -14.39 -23.58
CA ASP A 189 -12.61 -14.74 -24.16
C ASP A 189 -13.54 -15.49 -23.19
N PHE A 190 -12.97 -16.32 -22.32
CA PHE A 190 -13.74 -16.96 -21.26
C PHE A 190 -14.25 -15.93 -20.24
N LEU A 191 -13.42 -14.94 -19.89
CA LEU A 191 -13.80 -13.87 -18.95
C LEU A 191 -14.91 -12.99 -19.54
N ILE A 192 -14.82 -12.63 -20.83
CA ILE A 192 -15.88 -11.89 -21.54
C ILE A 192 -17.20 -12.66 -21.50
N GLU A 193 -17.18 -13.95 -21.82
CA GLU A 193 -18.39 -14.79 -21.78
C GLU A 193 -19.04 -14.81 -20.39
N LYS A 194 -18.23 -14.90 -19.33
CA LYS A 194 -18.75 -14.86 -17.95
C LYS A 194 -19.37 -13.51 -17.59
N LYS A 195 -18.74 -12.40 -17.99
CA LYS A 195 -19.31 -11.06 -17.79
C LYS A 195 -20.57 -10.84 -18.62
N GLN A 196 -20.66 -11.37 -19.85
CA GLN A 196 -21.89 -11.35 -20.65
C GLN A 196 -23.03 -12.12 -19.98
N TYR A 197 -22.73 -13.31 -19.45
CA TYR A 197 -23.71 -14.07 -18.67
C TYR A 197 -24.22 -13.27 -17.46
N ASP A 198 -23.33 -12.61 -16.72
CA ASP A 198 -23.72 -11.77 -15.59
C ASP A 198 -24.53 -10.56 -16.05
N PHE A 199 -24.17 -9.92 -17.15
CA PHE A 199 -24.93 -8.81 -17.72
C PHE A 199 -26.37 -9.20 -18.05
N GLU A 200 -26.60 -10.39 -18.61
CA GLU A 200 -27.95 -10.91 -18.92
C GLU A 200 -28.71 -11.28 -17.64
N ARG A 201 -28.03 -11.86 -16.64
CA ARG A 201 -28.62 -12.23 -15.34
C ARG A 201 -29.25 -11.04 -14.63
N TYR A 202 -28.68 -9.84 -14.78
CA TYR A 202 -29.21 -8.61 -14.19
C TYR A 202 -30.24 -7.88 -15.08
N ALA A 203 -30.71 -8.48 -16.18
CA ALA A 203 -31.81 -7.97 -17.00
C ALA A 203 -33.15 -8.36 -16.38
N ARG A 204 -33.64 -7.61 -15.44
CA ARG A 204 -34.91 -7.89 -14.71
C ARG A 204 -35.96 -6.79 -14.95
N HIS A 205 -37.24 -7.17 -14.91
CA HIS A 205 -38.32 -6.17 -14.86
C HIS A 205 -38.26 -5.40 -13.52
N GLY A 206 -38.55 -4.10 -13.57
CA GLY A 206 -38.56 -3.24 -12.38
C GLY A 206 -37.16 -2.90 -11.86
N MET A 207 -36.15 -2.84 -12.75
CA MET A 207 -34.78 -2.42 -12.38
C MET A 207 -34.76 -1.05 -11.70
N LYS A 208 -33.91 -0.92 -10.68
CA LYS A 208 -33.62 0.33 -9.95
C LYS A 208 -32.33 0.98 -10.48
N GLY A 209 -32.03 2.19 -10.03
CA GLY A 209 -30.81 2.89 -10.38
C GLY A 209 -29.53 2.09 -10.09
N THR A 210 -29.52 1.29 -9.02
CA THR A 210 -28.42 0.36 -8.70
C THR A 210 -28.24 -0.72 -9.75
N ASP A 211 -29.31 -1.24 -10.34
CA ASP A 211 -29.26 -2.25 -11.39
C ASP A 211 -28.76 -1.65 -12.71
N PHE A 212 -29.18 -0.40 -13.02
CA PHE A 212 -28.67 0.33 -14.19
C PHE A 212 -27.16 0.56 -14.05
N ARG A 213 -26.71 1.00 -12.87
CA ARG A 213 -25.30 1.23 -12.61
C ARG A 213 -24.47 -0.05 -12.73
N LEU A 214 -24.92 -1.16 -12.16
CA LEU A 214 -24.25 -2.45 -12.25
C LEU A 214 -24.13 -2.93 -13.71
N ARG A 215 -25.19 -2.76 -14.50
CA ARG A 215 -25.16 -3.13 -15.93
C ARG A 215 -24.20 -2.25 -16.73
N GLU A 216 -24.15 -0.95 -16.45
CA GLU A 216 -23.16 -0.04 -17.04
C GLU A 216 -21.72 -0.48 -16.69
N GLU A 217 -21.45 -0.77 -15.42
CA GLU A 217 -20.15 -1.27 -14.95
C GLU A 217 -19.73 -2.57 -15.66
N ILE A 218 -20.64 -3.54 -15.81
CA ILE A 218 -20.36 -4.78 -16.53
C ILE A 218 -20.07 -4.51 -18.02
N ALA A 219 -20.82 -3.60 -18.66
CA ALA A 219 -20.56 -3.21 -20.03
C ALA A 219 -19.18 -2.60 -20.22
N ASP A 220 -18.75 -1.74 -19.28
CA ASP A 220 -17.41 -1.15 -19.25
C ASP A 220 -16.33 -2.21 -19.03
N GLN A 221 -16.56 -3.18 -18.14
CA GLN A 221 -15.65 -4.30 -17.90
C GLN A 221 -15.47 -5.16 -19.16
N ILE A 222 -16.56 -5.46 -19.89
CA ILE A 222 -16.49 -6.20 -21.15
C ILE A 222 -15.69 -5.42 -22.20
N ARG A 223 -15.86 -4.11 -22.27
CA ARG A 223 -15.09 -3.24 -23.18
C ARG A 223 -13.59 -3.29 -22.82
N ALA A 224 -13.26 -3.13 -21.54
CA ALA A 224 -11.88 -3.19 -21.05
C ALA A 224 -11.21 -4.55 -21.36
N LEU A 225 -11.93 -5.67 -21.22
CA LEU A 225 -11.40 -6.99 -21.60
C LEU A 225 -11.10 -7.09 -23.10
N LYS A 226 -11.95 -6.50 -23.96
CA LYS A 226 -11.68 -6.46 -25.42
C LYS A 226 -10.45 -5.61 -25.73
N GLU A 227 -10.34 -4.43 -25.12
CA GLU A 227 -9.19 -3.56 -25.28
C GLU A 227 -7.90 -4.21 -24.73
N MET A 228 -7.99 -5.03 -23.69
CA MET A 228 -6.85 -5.80 -23.15
C MET A 228 -6.30 -6.78 -24.20
N LYS A 229 -7.16 -7.42 -24.99
CA LYS A 229 -6.75 -8.27 -26.11
C LYS A 229 -6.04 -7.45 -27.21
N GLU A 230 -6.57 -6.28 -27.54
CA GLU A 230 -5.97 -5.37 -28.52
C GLU A 230 -4.60 -4.90 -28.05
N MET A 231 -4.46 -4.55 -26.76
CA MET A 231 -3.18 -4.18 -26.15
C MET A 231 -2.15 -5.31 -26.24
N ALA A 232 -2.53 -6.54 -25.92
CA ALA A 232 -1.63 -7.68 -26.03
C ALA A 232 -1.22 -7.98 -27.49
N ALA A 233 -2.15 -7.80 -28.44
CA ALA A 233 -1.88 -8.00 -29.86
C ALA A 233 -0.84 -7.02 -30.42
N VAL A 234 -0.70 -5.82 -29.87
CA VAL A 234 0.34 -4.84 -30.22
C VAL A 234 1.76 -5.42 -29.99
N TYR A 235 1.89 -6.29 -28.98
CA TYR A 235 3.13 -7.02 -28.67
C TYR A 235 3.22 -8.38 -29.36
N GLY A 236 2.26 -8.72 -30.23
CA GLY A 236 2.23 -9.99 -30.96
C GLY A 236 1.62 -11.18 -30.22
N PHE A 237 0.92 -10.95 -29.10
CA PHE A 237 0.34 -12.02 -28.30
C PHE A 237 -1.19 -12.10 -28.42
N ASP A 238 -1.70 -13.33 -28.46
CA ASP A 238 -3.14 -13.64 -28.41
C ASP A 238 -3.50 -14.22 -27.02
N ILE A 239 -4.05 -13.37 -26.15
CA ILE A 239 -4.50 -13.75 -24.81
C ILE A 239 -5.95 -14.20 -24.75
N SER A 240 -6.56 -14.54 -25.88
CA SER A 240 -7.96 -15.00 -25.94
C SER A 240 -8.18 -16.33 -25.22
N LYS A 241 -7.15 -17.19 -25.18
CA LYS A 241 -7.14 -18.52 -24.57
C LYS A 241 -6.28 -18.59 -23.32
N PRO A 242 -6.46 -19.61 -22.46
CA PRO A 242 -5.56 -19.88 -21.33
C PRO A 242 -4.09 -19.97 -21.76
N ALA A 243 -3.20 -19.61 -20.84
CA ALA A 243 -1.76 -19.77 -21.05
C ALA A 243 -1.38 -21.25 -21.18
N LYS A 244 -0.50 -21.57 -22.11
CA LYS A 244 -0.08 -22.95 -22.37
C LYS A 244 1.10 -23.40 -21.50
N ASP A 245 1.95 -22.47 -21.06
CA ASP A 245 3.17 -22.73 -20.31
C ASP A 245 3.47 -21.60 -19.31
N ALA A 246 4.54 -21.73 -18.54
CA ALA A 246 4.95 -20.76 -17.52
C ALA A 246 5.27 -19.38 -18.11
N ARG A 247 5.87 -19.31 -19.30
CA ARG A 247 6.20 -18.05 -19.98
C ARG A 247 4.94 -17.30 -20.36
N GLU A 248 3.97 -17.98 -20.99
CA GLU A 248 2.67 -17.38 -21.28
C GLU A 248 1.91 -17.03 -20.02
N ALA A 249 1.94 -17.87 -18.96
CA ALA A 249 1.25 -17.58 -17.72
C ALA A 249 1.76 -16.28 -17.07
N ALA A 250 3.07 -16.08 -17.02
CA ALA A 250 3.67 -14.85 -16.53
C ALA A 250 3.31 -13.64 -17.41
N GLN A 251 3.38 -13.79 -18.73
CA GLN A 251 3.05 -12.71 -19.66
C GLN A 251 1.56 -12.33 -19.65
N TRP A 252 0.64 -13.30 -19.61
CA TRP A 252 -0.82 -13.05 -19.55
C TRP A 252 -1.19 -12.35 -18.24
N LEU A 253 -0.65 -12.84 -17.12
CA LEU A 253 -0.81 -12.21 -15.81
C LEU A 253 -0.29 -10.77 -15.83
N TYR A 254 0.90 -10.56 -16.40
CA TYR A 254 1.47 -9.23 -16.52
C TYR A 254 0.62 -8.30 -17.41
N PHE A 255 0.04 -8.78 -18.51
CA PHE A 255 -0.89 -7.97 -19.31
C PHE A 255 -2.14 -7.56 -18.53
N GLY A 256 -2.65 -8.40 -17.64
CA GLY A 256 -3.71 -8.03 -16.73
C GLY A 256 -3.31 -6.88 -15.80
N TYR A 257 -2.12 -6.95 -15.21
CA TYR A 257 -1.55 -5.88 -14.39
C TYR A 257 -1.24 -4.62 -15.21
N LEU A 258 -0.68 -4.79 -16.41
CA LEU A 258 -0.40 -3.67 -17.32
C LEU A 258 -1.67 -2.89 -17.69
N ALA A 259 -2.79 -3.57 -17.89
CA ALA A 259 -4.07 -2.93 -18.12
C ALA A 259 -4.49 -2.04 -16.95
N ALA A 260 -4.27 -2.49 -15.72
CA ALA A 260 -4.53 -1.70 -14.52
C ALA A 260 -3.67 -0.43 -14.48
N ILE A 261 -2.34 -0.55 -14.61
CA ILE A 261 -1.43 0.60 -14.54
C ILE A 261 -1.54 1.57 -15.72
N LYS A 262 -2.12 1.15 -16.84
CA LYS A 262 -2.43 2.03 -17.98
C LYS A 262 -3.70 2.86 -17.80
N THR A 263 -4.61 2.45 -16.93
CA THR A 263 -5.93 3.07 -16.77
C THR A 263 -6.17 3.70 -15.40
N GLN A 264 -5.23 3.56 -14.47
CA GLN A 264 -5.40 3.94 -13.09
C GLN A 264 -4.12 4.57 -12.53
N ASN A 265 -4.21 5.67 -11.78
CA ASN A 265 -3.10 6.24 -11.02
C ASN A 265 -3.41 6.30 -9.52
N GLY A 266 -3.88 5.17 -8.99
CA GLY A 266 -4.25 5.05 -7.60
C GLY A 266 -3.12 5.26 -6.61
N ALA A 267 -3.47 5.29 -5.34
CA ALA A 267 -2.52 5.26 -4.24
C ALA A 267 -1.88 3.87 -4.09
N ALA A 268 -2.40 2.84 -4.78
CA ALA A 268 -1.78 1.52 -4.81
C ALA A 268 -2.04 0.82 -6.14
N MET A 269 -0.97 0.23 -6.69
CA MET A 269 -0.99 -0.61 -7.88
C MET A 269 -0.49 -2.00 -7.48
N SER A 270 -1.17 -2.63 -6.53
CA SER A 270 -0.81 -3.93 -5.97
C SER A 270 -0.88 -5.04 -7.00
N VAL A 271 0.09 -5.95 -6.96
CA VAL A 271 0.22 -7.09 -7.88
C VAL A 271 -0.61 -8.27 -7.38
N GLY A 272 -0.66 -8.46 -6.06
CA GLY A 272 -1.34 -9.55 -5.43
C GLY A 272 -0.48 -10.82 -5.30
N ARG A 273 -1.14 -11.91 -4.91
CA ARG A 273 -0.51 -13.19 -4.61
C ARG A 273 -0.35 -14.04 -5.87
N ILE A 274 0.77 -13.88 -6.56
CA ILE A 274 1.03 -14.53 -7.85
C ILE A 274 2.07 -15.65 -7.79
N SER A 275 2.90 -15.71 -6.74
CA SER A 275 4.07 -16.59 -6.71
C SER A 275 3.69 -18.08 -6.73
N THR A 276 2.83 -18.53 -5.81
CA THR A 276 2.33 -19.91 -5.76
C THR A 276 1.56 -20.31 -7.02
N PHE A 277 0.83 -19.36 -7.63
CA PHE A 277 0.11 -19.61 -8.88
C PHE A 277 1.07 -19.89 -10.05
N LEU A 278 2.10 -19.07 -10.22
CA LEU A 278 3.08 -19.25 -11.29
C LEU A 278 3.93 -20.50 -11.09
N ASP A 279 4.24 -20.85 -9.84
CA ASP A 279 4.99 -22.07 -9.50
C ASP A 279 4.31 -23.33 -10.06
N ILE A 280 2.98 -23.38 -10.07
CA ILE A 280 2.22 -24.52 -10.61
C ILE A 280 2.54 -24.75 -12.09
N TYR A 281 2.63 -23.68 -12.88
CA TYR A 281 3.01 -23.76 -14.29
C TYR A 281 4.49 -24.14 -14.44
N MET A 282 5.38 -23.54 -13.64
CA MET A 282 6.81 -23.84 -13.66
C MET A 282 7.09 -25.30 -13.30
N GLU A 283 6.47 -25.83 -12.24
CA GLU A 283 6.61 -27.24 -11.84
C GLU A 283 6.12 -28.22 -12.91
N ARG A 284 5.05 -27.89 -13.63
CA ARG A 284 4.61 -28.67 -14.78
C ARG A 284 5.63 -28.66 -15.90
N ASP A 285 6.17 -27.48 -16.21
CA ASP A 285 7.10 -27.29 -17.33
C ASP A 285 8.48 -27.90 -17.02
N PHE A 286 8.92 -27.90 -15.75
CA PHE A 286 10.10 -28.65 -15.31
C PHE A 286 9.91 -30.17 -15.54
N LYS A 287 8.76 -30.72 -15.17
CA LYS A 287 8.43 -32.14 -15.38
C LYS A 287 8.41 -32.51 -16.87
N ASN A 288 8.00 -31.56 -17.71
CA ASN A 288 7.96 -31.74 -19.16
C ASN A 288 9.31 -31.49 -19.84
N GLY A 289 10.32 -30.98 -19.11
CA GLY A 289 11.64 -30.63 -19.64
C GLY A 289 11.63 -29.40 -20.58
N THR A 290 10.61 -28.54 -20.45
CA THR A 290 10.44 -27.34 -21.29
C THR A 290 10.85 -26.04 -20.59
N LEU A 291 11.26 -26.11 -19.32
CA LEU A 291 11.76 -25.01 -18.52
C LEU A 291 12.94 -25.49 -17.66
N THR A 292 13.95 -24.66 -17.49
CA THR A 292 15.07 -24.87 -16.56
C THR A 292 14.96 -23.91 -15.36
N GLU A 293 15.62 -24.20 -14.24
CA GLU A 293 15.64 -23.31 -13.06
C GLU A 293 16.17 -21.91 -13.43
N LYS A 294 17.19 -21.83 -14.27
CA LYS A 294 17.76 -20.57 -14.75
C LYS A 294 16.76 -19.73 -15.56
N GLU A 295 15.99 -20.36 -16.43
CA GLU A 295 14.93 -19.70 -17.22
C GLU A 295 13.75 -19.29 -16.33
N ALA A 296 13.42 -20.08 -15.29
CA ALA A 296 12.37 -19.72 -14.32
C ALA A 296 12.78 -18.48 -13.50
N GLN A 297 14.03 -18.39 -13.07
CA GLN A 297 14.55 -17.22 -12.38
C GLN A 297 14.56 -16.00 -13.29
N GLU A 298 15.02 -16.13 -14.55
CA GLU A 298 14.98 -15.05 -15.55
C GLU A 298 13.57 -14.49 -15.75
N LEU A 299 12.57 -15.38 -15.84
CA LEU A 299 11.19 -14.98 -16.01
C LEU A 299 10.67 -14.13 -14.83
N VAL A 300 11.05 -14.51 -13.60
CA VAL A 300 10.71 -13.75 -12.38
C VAL A 300 11.47 -12.43 -12.33
N ASP A 301 12.78 -12.43 -12.64
CA ASP A 301 13.61 -11.22 -12.67
C ASP A 301 13.05 -10.18 -13.65
N HIS A 302 12.72 -10.61 -14.89
CA HIS A 302 12.16 -9.72 -15.89
C HIS A 302 10.79 -9.18 -15.52
N MET A 303 9.92 -9.98 -14.89
CA MET A 303 8.65 -9.51 -14.37
C MET A 303 8.84 -8.45 -13.27
N VAL A 304 9.77 -8.68 -12.35
CA VAL A 304 10.08 -7.71 -11.28
C VAL A 304 10.67 -6.42 -11.85
N MET A 305 11.49 -6.47 -12.89
CA MET A 305 11.96 -5.25 -13.59
C MET A 305 10.78 -4.40 -14.07
N LYS A 306 9.73 -5.03 -14.61
CA LYS A 306 8.53 -4.31 -15.07
C LYS A 306 7.81 -3.59 -13.93
N PHE A 307 7.69 -4.22 -12.76
CA PHE A 307 7.10 -3.57 -11.59
C PHE A 307 7.93 -2.37 -11.10
N ARG A 308 9.26 -2.44 -11.21
CA ARG A 308 10.19 -1.36 -10.85
C ARG A 308 10.12 -0.13 -11.78
N MET A 309 9.48 -0.26 -12.95
CA MET A 309 9.40 0.82 -13.96
C MET A 309 8.10 1.61 -13.93
N VAL A 310 7.12 1.23 -13.11
CA VAL A 310 5.82 1.91 -13.09
C VAL A 310 5.98 3.33 -12.56
N LYS A 311 5.56 4.33 -13.36
CA LYS A 311 5.68 5.75 -13.04
C LYS A 311 4.43 6.54 -13.48
N PHE A 312 3.98 7.45 -12.63
CA PHE A 312 2.86 8.34 -12.92
C PHE A 312 3.29 9.81 -12.93
N ALA A 313 2.58 10.64 -13.68
CA ALA A 313 2.75 12.09 -13.62
C ALA A 313 2.21 12.61 -12.28
N ARG A 314 3.09 13.09 -11.40
CA ARG A 314 2.77 13.56 -10.04
C ARG A 314 3.49 14.86 -9.73
N VAL A 315 2.87 15.69 -8.89
CA VAL A 315 3.45 16.95 -8.42
C VAL A 315 4.39 16.72 -7.23
N PRO A 316 5.37 17.63 -6.99
CA PRO A 316 6.28 17.50 -5.83
C PRO A 316 5.57 17.40 -4.49
N SER A 317 4.43 18.08 -4.30
CA SER A 317 3.63 17.97 -3.07
C SER A 317 3.02 16.57 -2.83
N TYR A 318 2.80 15.80 -3.90
CA TYR A 318 2.42 14.39 -3.76
C TYR A 318 3.60 13.56 -3.25
N ASN A 319 4.80 13.80 -3.80
CA ASN A 319 6.02 13.11 -3.37
C ASN A 319 6.42 13.49 -1.94
N GLU A 320 6.17 14.74 -1.52
CA GLU A 320 6.35 15.15 -0.12
C GLU A 320 5.39 14.40 0.82
N LEU A 321 4.12 14.24 0.40
CA LEU A 321 3.11 13.53 1.19
C LEU A 321 3.41 12.03 1.31
N PHE A 322 3.84 11.37 0.22
CA PHE A 322 4.00 9.92 0.14
C PHE A 322 5.45 9.44 0.01
N SER A 323 6.41 10.32 -0.04
CA SER A 323 7.86 10.09 -0.11
C SER A 323 8.34 9.17 -1.23
N GLY A 324 9.26 9.67 -2.05
CA GLY A 324 9.99 8.85 -3.03
C GLY A 324 9.15 8.34 -4.22
N ASP A 325 7.97 8.88 -4.48
CA ASP A 325 7.11 8.54 -5.62
C ASP A 325 6.68 7.06 -5.68
N PRO A 326 6.21 6.46 -4.56
CA PRO A 326 5.83 5.05 -4.52
C PRO A 326 4.58 4.76 -5.35
N VAL A 327 4.49 3.54 -5.89
CA VAL A 327 3.27 3.01 -6.53
C VAL A 327 2.64 1.87 -5.74
N TRP A 328 3.33 1.39 -4.69
CA TRP A 328 2.90 0.28 -3.84
C TRP A 328 2.48 -0.95 -4.66
N ALA A 329 3.39 -1.42 -5.50
CA ALA A 329 3.23 -2.68 -6.23
C ALA A 329 3.44 -3.87 -5.26
N THR A 330 2.52 -4.02 -4.31
CA THR A 330 2.64 -5.05 -3.27
C THR A 330 2.42 -6.43 -3.86
N LEU A 331 3.32 -7.36 -3.52
CA LEU A 331 3.35 -8.73 -3.97
C LEU A 331 3.60 -9.65 -2.79
N GLU A 332 2.66 -10.56 -2.53
CA GLU A 332 2.71 -11.46 -1.39
C GLU A 332 3.32 -12.81 -1.76
N VAL A 333 4.08 -13.37 -0.81
CA VAL A 333 4.68 -14.70 -0.85
C VAL A 333 4.34 -15.51 0.40
N ALA A 334 4.42 -16.81 0.33
CA ALA A 334 4.22 -17.74 1.44
C ALA A 334 2.76 -17.79 1.99
N GLY A 335 2.60 -17.90 3.30
CA GLY A 335 1.33 -18.08 4.00
C GLY A 335 0.94 -19.54 4.17
N LEU A 336 -0.20 -19.78 4.80
CA LEU A 336 -0.78 -21.10 5.04
C LEU A 336 -2.15 -21.24 4.37
N GLY A 337 -2.47 -22.45 3.94
CA GLY A 337 -3.82 -22.82 3.53
C GLY A 337 -4.77 -22.93 4.73
N GLN A 338 -6.07 -22.85 4.47
CA GLN A 338 -7.10 -23.14 5.50
C GLN A 338 -7.02 -24.57 6.06
N ASP A 339 -6.40 -25.47 5.33
CA ASP A 339 -6.14 -26.84 5.75
C ASP A 339 -4.81 -26.99 6.54
N GLY A 340 -4.14 -25.87 6.83
CA GLY A 340 -2.90 -25.80 7.60
C GLY A 340 -1.64 -26.17 6.83
N ARG A 341 -1.73 -26.54 5.54
CA ARG A 341 -0.55 -26.78 4.72
C ARG A 341 0.19 -25.48 4.43
N SER A 342 1.53 -25.52 4.45
CA SER A 342 2.34 -24.42 3.97
C SER A 342 2.05 -24.16 2.49
N MET A 343 1.91 -22.89 2.12
CA MET A 343 1.78 -22.44 0.73
C MET A 343 3.11 -21.93 0.17
N VAL A 344 4.19 -22.11 0.90
CA VAL A 344 5.55 -21.84 0.41
C VAL A 344 5.86 -22.75 -0.76
N THR A 345 6.33 -22.18 -1.86
CA THR A 345 6.78 -22.86 -3.06
C THR A 345 8.19 -22.40 -3.43
N LYS A 346 8.84 -23.03 -4.37
CA LYS A 346 10.14 -22.58 -4.89
C LYS A 346 10.06 -21.15 -5.45
N ASN A 347 8.91 -20.78 -5.99
CA ASN A 347 8.76 -19.46 -6.60
C ASN A 347 8.72 -18.32 -5.58
N ASP A 348 8.36 -18.60 -4.33
CA ASP A 348 8.47 -17.60 -3.25
C ASP A 348 9.94 -17.25 -2.99
N TYR A 349 10.82 -18.24 -3.01
CA TYR A 349 12.28 -18.01 -2.96
C TYR A 349 12.78 -17.20 -4.16
N ARG A 350 12.34 -17.53 -5.40
CA ARG A 350 12.75 -16.81 -6.62
C ARG A 350 12.36 -15.33 -6.57
N PHE A 351 11.18 -14.99 -6.07
CA PHE A 351 10.78 -13.59 -5.90
C PHE A 351 11.66 -12.85 -4.89
N LEU A 352 11.95 -13.45 -3.74
CA LEU A 352 12.88 -12.86 -2.76
C LEU A 352 14.29 -12.73 -3.33
N HIS A 353 14.74 -13.71 -4.12
CA HIS A 353 16.07 -13.75 -4.75
C HIS A 353 16.28 -12.63 -5.78
N THR A 354 15.22 -12.01 -6.31
CA THR A 354 15.37 -10.83 -7.18
C THR A 354 16.06 -9.66 -6.48
N LEU A 355 16.01 -9.61 -5.14
CA LEU A 355 16.71 -8.61 -4.33
C LEU A 355 18.22 -8.87 -4.25
N GLU A 356 18.67 -10.10 -4.52
CA GLU A 356 20.07 -10.44 -4.68
C GLU A 356 20.52 -10.25 -6.13
N ASN A 357 19.78 -10.77 -7.12
CA ASN A 357 20.12 -10.68 -8.54
C ASN A 357 20.15 -9.23 -9.07
N MET A 358 19.25 -8.37 -8.58
CA MET A 358 19.11 -6.99 -9.06
C MET A 358 19.27 -5.93 -7.96
N GLY A 359 19.67 -6.35 -6.76
CA GLY A 359 19.88 -5.48 -5.61
C GLY A 359 18.59 -4.98 -4.94
N PRO A 360 18.74 -4.34 -3.77
CA PRO A 360 17.64 -3.78 -3.00
C PRO A 360 16.76 -2.84 -3.81
N SER A 361 15.45 -2.88 -3.55
CA SER A 361 14.48 -2.01 -4.22
C SER A 361 13.23 -1.82 -3.36
N PRO A 362 12.61 -0.63 -3.35
CA PRO A 362 11.32 -0.43 -2.71
C PRO A 362 10.16 -1.13 -3.43
N GLU A 363 10.30 -1.40 -4.74
CA GLU A 363 9.27 -2.02 -5.57
C GLU A 363 9.80 -3.30 -6.27
N PRO A 364 8.97 -4.33 -6.39
CA PRO A 364 7.68 -4.49 -5.72
C PRO A 364 7.83 -4.51 -4.21
N ASN A 365 6.78 -4.10 -3.49
CA ASN A 365 6.74 -4.18 -2.03
C ASN A 365 6.53 -5.65 -1.63
N LEU A 366 7.64 -6.40 -1.53
CA LEU A 366 7.62 -7.84 -1.21
C LEU A 366 7.15 -8.06 0.22
N THR A 367 6.07 -8.81 0.36
CA THR A 367 5.39 -9.07 1.63
C THR A 367 5.34 -10.56 1.91
N VAL A 368 5.93 -10.99 3.02
CA VAL A 368 5.81 -12.37 3.50
C VAL A 368 4.56 -12.48 4.35
N LEU A 369 3.63 -13.34 3.95
CA LEU A 369 2.50 -13.75 4.77
C LEU A 369 3.04 -14.75 5.81
N TYR A 370 3.37 -14.23 6.99
CA TYR A 370 4.18 -14.91 7.99
C TYR A 370 3.33 -15.72 8.98
N SER A 371 3.85 -16.87 9.35
CA SER A 371 3.41 -17.67 10.48
C SER A 371 4.63 -18.38 11.07
N SER A 372 4.69 -18.56 12.38
CA SER A 372 5.75 -19.36 13.02
C SER A 372 5.77 -20.82 12.52
N ARG A 373 4.65 -21.29 11.90
CA ARG A 373 4.50 -22.63 11.31
C ARG A 373 5.01 -22.77 9.88
N LEU A 374 5.54 -21.71 9.26
CA LEU A 374 6.17 -21.80 7.94
C LEU A 374 7.44 -22.66 8.02
N PRO A 375 7.90 -23.29 6.90
CA PRO A 375 9.15 -24.02 6.86
C PRO A 375 10.32 -23.18 7.39
N GLU A 376 11.12 -23.76 8.26
CA GLU A 376 12.22 -23.07 8.93
C GLU A 376 13.25 -22.51 7.95
N ASN A 377 13.55 -23.25 6.87
CA ASN A 377 14.46 -22.79 5.82
C ASN A 377 13.94 -21.53 5.12
N PHE A 378 12.61 -21.44 4.89
CA PHE A 378 12.01 -20.27 4.28
C PHE A 378 12.03 -19.06 5.22
N LYS A 379 11.68 -19.24 6.51
CA LYS A 379 11.75 -18.18 7.51
C LYS A 379 13.17 -17.59 7.59
N LYS A 380 14.18 -18.45 7.64
CA LYS A 380 15.59 -18.04 7.64
C LYS A 380 15.99 -17.31 6.37
N TYR A 381 15.58 -17.79 5.20
CA TYR A 381 15.91 -17.12 3.95
C TYR A 381 15.27 -15.73 3.87
N ALA A 382 13.99 -15.60 4.19
CA ALA A 382 13.32 -14.31 4.22
C ALA A 382 13.96 -13.33 5.22
N ALA A 383 14.32 -13.82 6.42
CA ALA A 383 15.02 -13.03 7.42
C ALA A 383 16.42 -12.59 6.95
N LEU A 384 17.18 -13.47 6.28
CA LEU A 384 18.48 -13.14 5.68
C LEU A 384 18.33 -12.00 4.66
N ILE A 385 17.35 -12.08 3.76
CA ILE A 385 17.06 -11.02 2.79
C ILE A 385 16.71 -9.71 3.51
N SER A 386 15.99 -9.75 4.62
CA SER A 386 15.69 -8.54 5.42
C SER A 386 16.96 -7.97 6.07
N VAL A 387 17.82 -8.82 6.66
CA VAL A 387 19.08 -8.42 7.29
C VAL A 387 20.01 -7.73 6.28
N THR A 388 20.04 -8.22 5.04
CA THR A 388 20.96 -7.73 4.02
C THR A 388 20.42 -6.57 3.18
N THR A 389 19.08 -6.46 3.01
CA THR A 389 18.50 -5.51 2.04
C THR A 389 17.50 -4.52 2.63
N SER A 390 16.93 -4.78 3.80
CA SER A 390 15.79 -4.02 4.38
C SER A 390 14.63 -3.79 3.40
N SER A 391 14.37 -4.75 2.48
CA SER A 391 13.40 -4.60 1.38
C SER A 391 12.15 -5.46 1.52
N VAL A 392 12.00 -6.22 2.62
CA VAL A 392 10.88 -7.14 2.86
C VAL A 392 10.06 -6.68 4.04
N GLN A 393 8.73 -6.85 3.96
CA GLN A 393 7.83 -6.71 5.10
C GLN A 393 7.16 -8.03 5.44
N TYR A 394 6.60 -8.10 6.66
CA TYR A 394 5.95 -9.28 7.19
C TYR A 394 4.55 -8.95 7.67
N GLU A 395 3.58 -9.79 7.34
CA GLU A 395 2.21 -9.70 7.83
C GLU A 395 1.75 -11.04 8.39
N ASN A 396 1.06 -10.99 9.52
CA ASN A 396 0.65 -12.17 10.27
C ASN A 396 -0.50 -12.91 9.58
N ASP A 397 -0.17 -13.97 8.88
CA ASP A 397 -1.16 -14.82 8.21
C ASP A 397 -2.15 -15.47 9.20
N ASP A 398 -1.72 -15.73 10.43
CA ASP A 398 -2.56 -16.37 11.44
C ASP A 398 -3.68 -15.49 12.00
N VAL A 399 -3.53 -14.17 11.99
CA VAL A 399 -4.62 -13.23 12.33
C VAL A 399 -5.41 -12.79 11.10
N MET A 400 -4.82 -12.82 9.91
CA MET A 400 -5.46 -12.38 8.67
C MET A 400 -6.29 -13.48 8.01
N ARG A 401 -5.77 -14.70 7.93
CA ARG A 401 -6.43 -15.85 7.29
C ARG A 401 -7.82 -16.19 7.87
N PRO A 402 -8.07 -16.09 9.18
CA PRO A 402 -9.42 -16.30 9.72
C PRO A 402 -10.47 -15.31 9.19
N VAL A 403 -10.06 -14.10 8.85
CA VAL A 403 -10.93 -13.02 8.33
C VAL A 403 -11.08 -13.10 6.81
N TRP A 404 -9.97 -13.27 6.09
CA TRP A 404 -9.89 -13.09 4.64
C TRP A 404 -9.80 -14.41 3.85
N GLY A 405 -9.75 -15.55 4.53
CA GLY A 405 -9.48 -16.84 3.88
C GLY A 405 -7.99 -17.02 3.57
N ASP A 406 -7.65 -18.01 2.74
CA ASP A 406 -6.27 -18.33 2.36
C ASP A 406 -5.88 -17.84 0.95
N ASP A 407 -6.74 -17.04 0.32
CA ASP A 407 -6.48 -16.39 -0.97
C ASP A 407 -6.85 -14.91 -0.90
N TYR A 408 -6.03 -14.15 -0.21
CA TYR A 408 -6.13 -12.70 -0.07
C TYR A 408 -4.89 -12.00 -0.59
N SER A 409 -5.04 -10.75 -0.91
CA SER A 409 -3.97 -9.85 -1.36
C SER A 409 -3.89 -8.64 -0.46
N ILE A 410 -2.71 -8.03 -0.40
CA ILE A 410 -2.49 -6.79 0.34
C ILE A 410 -2.69 -5.60 -0.59
N CYS A 411 -3.68 -4.78 -0.26
CA CYS A 411 -3.96 -3.54 -0.95
C CYS A 411 -3.06 -2.43 -0.42
N CYS A 412 -2.13 -1.94 -1.20
CA CYS A 412 -1.21 -0.86 -0.82
C CYS A 412 -0.13 -1.33 0.16
N CYS A 413 -0.27 -1.02 1.44
CA CYS A 413 0.77 -1.23 2.44
C CYS A 413 0.51 -2.47 3.32
N VAL A 414 -0.66 -2.51 3.97
CA VAL A 414 -0.96 -3.47 5.05
C VAL A 414 -2.43 -3.91 5.08
N SER A 415 -3.25 -3.47 4.13
CA SER A 415 -4.68 -3.76 4.11
C SER A 415 -4.99 -5.00 3.29
N ALA A 416 -5.76 -5.93 3.81
CA ALA A 416 -6.11 -7.15 3.08
C ALA A 416 -7.45 -7.05 2.35
N THR A 417 -7.58 -7.84 1.27
CA THR A 417 -8.81 -8.07 0.53
C THR A 417 -8.83 -9.47 -0.05
N GLN A 418 -9.98 -10.14 -0.11
CA GLN A 418 -10.09 -11.43 -0.79
C GLN A 418 -9.88 -11.25 -2.30
N THR A 419 -8.86 -11.93 -2.83
CA THR A 419 -8.45 -11.76 -4.23
C THR A 419 -9.58 -12.12 -5.19
N GLY A 420 -9.92 -11.19 -6.08
CA GLY A 420 -10.97 -11.38 -7.08
C GLY A 420 -12.41 -11.37 -6.57
N LYS A 421 -12.66 -11.07 -5.29
CA LYS A 421 -13.99 -11.06 -4.68
C LYS A 421 -14.35 -9.76 -3.98
N GLU A 422 -13.36 -9.01 -3.54
CA GLU A 422 -13.54 -7.81 -2.75
C GLU A 422 -12.75 -6.64 -3.34
N ILE A 423 -13.23 -5.44 -3.04
CA ILE A 423 -12.50 -4.20 -3.25
C ILE A 423 -12.53 -3.37 -1.98
N GLN A 424 -11.58 -2.46 -1.87
CA GLN A 424 -11.52 -1.55 -0.75
C GLN A 424 -11.59 -0.10 -1.22
N PHE A 425 -12.52 0.66 -0.66
CA PHE A 425 -12.56 2.11 -0.84
C PHE A 425 -11.48 2.78 0.02
N PHE A 426 -10.52 3.45 -0.62
CA PHE A 426 -9.38 4.06 0.09
C PHE A 426 -9.81 5.20 1.00
N GLY A 427 -9.32 5.20 2.24
CA GLY A 427 -9.86 6.02 3.31
C GLY A 427 -9.04 7.21 3.78
N ALA A 428 -7.81 7.41 3.30
CA ALA A 428 -6.99 8.51 3.83
C ALA A 428 -6.79 8.45 5.36
N ARG A 429 -6.77 9.61 6.07
CA ARG A 429 -6.51 9.64 7.52
C ARG A 429 -7.32 10.71 8.24
N ALA A 430 -7.82 10.37 9.44
CA ALA A 430 -8.28 11.31 10.44
C ALA A 430 -7.13 11.59 11.43
N ASN A 431 -6.81 12.87 11.66
CA ASN A 431 -5.77 13.28 12.60
C ASN A 431 -6.36 13.38 14.02
N LEU A 432 -6.25 12.30 14.79
CA LEU A 432 -6.79 12.24 16.14
C LEU A 432 -6.04 13.14 17.14
N ALA A 433 -4.77 13.48 16.87
CA ALA A 433 -4.03 14.44 17.68
C ALA A 433 -4.60 15.86 17.55
N LYS A 434 -4.94 16.30 16.32
CA LYS A 434 -5.65 17.56 16.12
C LYS A 434 -7.07 17.53 16.72
N CYS A 435 -7.75 16.38 16.62
CA CYS A 435 -9.06 16.21 17.24
C CYS A 435 -9.01 16.43 18.77
N LEU A 436 -7.94 15.95 19.44
CA LEU A 436 -7.73 16.21 20.86
C LEU A 436 -7.51 17.71 21.15
N LEU A 437 -6.73 18.40 20.32
CA LEU A 437 -6.54 19.84 20.44
C LEU A 437 -7.83 20.63 20.19
N TYR A 438 -8.64 20.19 19.22
CA TYR A 438 -9.97 20.79 18.97
C TYR A 438 -10.92 20.55 20.15
N ALA A 439 -10.85 19.39 20.81
CA ALA A 439 -11.63 19.13 22.02
C ALA A 439 -11.26 20.10 23.15
N ILE A 440 -9.97 20.39 23.33
CA ILE A 440 -9.47 21.36 24.31
C ILE A 440 -9.88 22.78 23.94
N ASN A 441 -9.83 23.14 22.65
CA ASN A 441 -10.05 24.50 22.14
C ASN A 441 -11.48 24.78 21.65
N GLY A 442 -12.44 23.89 21.88
CA GLY A 442 -13.83 24.10 21.45
C GLY A 442 -13.99 24.18 19.93
N GLY A 443 -13.21 23.37 19.17
CA GLY A 443 -13.27 23.28 17.70
C GLY A 443 -12.43 24.31 16.95
N ILE A 444 -11.68 25.15 17.65
CA ILE A 444 -10.75 26.12 17.05
C ILE A 444 -9.43 25.41 16.73
N ASP A 445 -8.93 25.59 15.50
CA ASP A 445 -7.63 25.12 15.09
C ASP A 445 -6.51 25.88 15.81
N GLU A 446 -5.64 25.18 16.49
CA GLU A 446 -4.61 25.74 17.36
C GLU A 446 -3.54 26.53 16.61
N LYS A 447 -3.37 26.28 15.30
CA LYS A 447 -2.38 26.91 14.44
C LYS A 447 -2.96 28.06 13.61
N THR A 448 -4.09 27.83 12.95
CA THR A 448 -4.70 28.83 12.04
C THR A 448 -5.71 29.75 12.73
N LYS A 449 -6.11 29.42 13.96
CA LYS A 449 -7.14 30.16 14.74
C LYS A 449 -8.53 30.17 14.11
N VAL A 450 -8.76 29.32 13.14
CA VAL A 450 -10.05 29.16 12.46
C VAL A 450 -10.96 28.22 13.22
N GLN A 451 -12.24 28.56 13.33
CA GLN A 451 -13.27 27.63 13.80
C GLN A 451 -13.48 26.55 12.73
N VAL A 452 -12.90 25.37 12.90
CA VAL A 452 -12.97 24.23 11.99
C VAL A 452 -14.00 23.22 12.46
N GLY A 453 -13.91 22.79 13.71
CA GLY A 453 -14.90 21.91 14.35
C GLY A 453 -16.10 22.65 14.88
N PRO A 454 -17.09 21.94 15.44
CA PRO A 454 -18.21 22.57 16.12
C PRO A 454 -17.73 23.49 17.26
N ALA A 455 -18.44 24.59 17.48
CA ALA A 455 -18.15 25.50 18.58
C ALA A 455 -18.66 24.92 19.91
N TYR A 456 -17.98 23.84 20.34
CA TYR A 456 -18.20 23.27 21.66
C TYR A 456 -17.58 24.14 22.77
N ARG A 457 -18.00 23.90 24.00
CA ARG A 457 -17.43 24.60 25.15
C ARG A 457 -15.92 24.24 25.29
N PRO A 458 -14.99 25.20 25.19
CA PRO A 458 -13.58 24.93 25.38
C PRO A 458 -13.27 24.60 26.84
N ILE A 459 -12.17 23.88 27.09
CA ILE A 459 -11.59 23.70 28.42
C ILE A 459 -10.84 24.98 28.76
N THR A 460 -11.18 25.63 29.85
CA THR A 460 -10.60 26.92 30.28
C THR A 460 -9.74 26.83 31.54
N SER A 461 -9.70 25.66 32.18
CA SER A 461 -8.88 25.40 33.37
C SER A 461 -7.39 25.58 33.08
N GLU A 462 -6.64 25.99 34.11
CA GLU A 462 -5.17 26.13 34.04
C GLU A 462 -4.48 24.78 33.86
N TYR A 463 -5.03 23.75 34.48
CA TYR A 463 -4.56 22.36 34.38
C TYR A 463 -5.66 21.50 33.77
N LEU A 464 -5.26 20.52 32.92
CA LEU A 464 -6.21 19.59 32.32
C LEU A 464 -6.69 18.57 33.35
N ASP A 465 -8.01 18.39 33.40
CA ASP A 465 -8.67 17.29 34.12
C ASP A 465 -8.92 16.14 33.15
N PHE A 466 -8.60 14.90 33.55
CA PHE A 466 -8.70 13.74 32.66
C PHE A 466 -10.14 13.44 32.23
N ASP A 467 -11.08 13.50 33.18
CA ASP A 467 -12.48 13.15 32.88
C ASP A 467 -13.13 14.22 31.99
N GLU A 468 -12.85 15.51 32.22
CA GLU A 468 -13.31 16.61 31.35
C GLU A 468 -12.72 16.47 29.93
N VAL A 469 -11.44 16.18 29.81
CA VAL A 469 -10.81 15.97 28.49
C VAL A 469 -11.43 14.79 27.76
N MET A 470 -11.66 13.66 28.45
CA MET A 470 -12.25 12.47 27.87
C MET A 470 -13.67 12.72 27.36
N GLU A 471 -14.49 13.48 28.11
CA GLU A 471 -15.84 13.88 27.69
C GLU A 471 -15.80 14.73 26.41
N ARG A 472 -14.99 15.80 26.40
CA ARG A 472 -14.86 16.71 25.25
C ARG A 472 -14.26 16.01 24.02
N TYR A 473 -13.32 15.13 24.25
CA TYR A 473 -12.69 14.37 23.17
C TYR A 473 -13.64 13.36 22.53
N ASP A 474 -14.49 12.73 23.34
CA ASP A 474 -15.53 11.81 22.84
C ASP A 474 -16.52 12.53 21.94
N GLU A 475 -17.03 13.71 22.36
CA GLU A 475 -17.94 14.55 21.54
C GLU A 475 -17.27 14.99 20.22
N MET A 476 -15.99 15.40 20.27
CA MET A 476 -15.26 15.87 19.08
C MET A 476 -14.99 14.73 18.10
N MET A 477 -14.72 13.52 18.60
CA MET A 477 -14.57 12.34 17.75
C MET A 477 -15.88 11.94 17.04
N ASP A 478 -17.06 12.15 17.62
CA ASP A 478 -18.35 11.90 16.95
C ASP A 478 -18.51 12.79 15.72
N TRP A 479 -18.21 14.08 15.87
CA TRP A 479 -18.22 15.02 14.76
C TRP A 479 -17.21 14.62 13.67
N LEU A 480 -15.97 14.32 14.08
CA LEU A 480 -14.89 13.99 13.14
C LEU A 480 -15.22 12.71 12.36
N ALA A 481 -15.70 11.66 13.03
CA ALA A 481 -16.04 10.40 12.36
C ALA A 481 -17.09 10.61 11.26
N LYS A 482 -18.14 11.39 11.56
CA LYS A 482 -19.19 11.70 10.60
C LYS A 482 -18.69 12.53 9.43
N LEU A 483 -17.99 13.62 9.69
CA LEU A 483 -17.43 14.49 8.64
C LEU A 483 -16.47 13.71 7.72
N TYR A 484 -15.62 12.88 8.31
CA TYR A 484 -14.64 12.07 7.61
C TYR A 484 -15.32 11.06 6.67
N VAL A 485 -16.29 10.30 7.16
CA VAL A 485 -17.03 9.32 6.35
C VAL A 485 -17.84 10.02 5.26
N ASP A 486 -18.55 11.12 5.57
CA ASP A 486 -19.31 11.87 4.57
C ASP A 486 -18.42 12.42 3.46
N THR A 487 -17.21 12.91 3.81
CA THR A 487 -16.22 13.37 2.83
C THR A 487 -15.77 12.23 1.90
N LEU A 488 -15.44 11.07 2.46
CA LEU A 488 -15.04 9.90 1.67
C LEU A 488 -16.19 9.36 0.80
N ASN A 489 -17.43 9.38 1.29
CA ASN A 489 -18.60 8.98 0.49
C ASN A 489 -18.71 9.81 -0.80
N MET A 490 -18.51 11.14 -0.71
CA MET A 490 -18.52 12.03 -1.88
C MET A 490 -17.40 11.69 -2.85
N ILE A 491 -16.19 11.43 -2.34
CA ILE A 491 -15.02 11.09 -3.16
C ILE A 491 -15.28 9.78 -3.90
N HIS A 492 -15.73 8.73 -3.22
CA HIS A 492 -15.96 7.41 -3.84
C HIS A 492 -17.12 7.43 -4.84
N TYR A 493 -18.15 8.21 -4.60
CA TYR A 493 -19.21 8.46 -5.58
C TYR A 493 -18.64 9.08 -6.87
N MET A 494 -17.74 10.06 -6.74
CA MET A 494 -17.13 10.71 -7.91
C MET A 494 -16.13 9.83 -8.63
N HIS A 495 -15.41 8.95 -7.94
CA HIS A 495 -14.59 7.93 -8.57
C HIS A 495 -15.44 6.97 -9.43
N ASP A 496 -16.49 6.40 -8.86
CA ASP A 496 -17.39 5.51 -9.61
C ASP A 496 -18.01 6.19 -10.84
N LYS A 497 -18.24 7.50 -10.76
CA LYS A 497 -18.88 8.26 -11.83
C LYS A 497 -17.92 8.68 -12.95
N TYR A 498 -16.69 9.08 -12.61
CA TYR A 498 -15.77 9.71 -13.56
C TYR A 498 -14.43 8.99 -13.73
N ASN A 499 -14.14 8.01 -12.90
CA ASN A 499 -12.89 7.24 -12.92
C ASN A 499 -13.12 5.78 -12.50
N TYR A 500 -14.12 5.14 -13.09
CA TYR A 500 -14.42 3.73 -12.82
C TYR A 500 -13.29 2.83 -13.34
N GLU A 501 -12.79 1.95 -12.50
CA GLU A 501 -11.61 1.11 -12.74
C GLU A 501 -11.99 -0.17 -13.52
N ALA A 502 -12.50 -0.02 -14.72
CA ALA A 502 -13.12 -1.10 -15.50
C ALA A 502 -12.18 -2.28 -15.77
N ALA A 503 -10.88 -2.02 -16.03
CA ALA A 503 -9.90 -3.07 -16.34
C ALA A 503 -9.61 -3.97 -15.14
N GLU A 504 -9.50 -3.41 -13.94
CA GLU A 504 -9.31 -4.17 -12.70
C GLU A 504 -10.59 -4.88 -12.29
N MET A 505 -11.73 -4.17 -12.33
CA MET A 505 -13.04 -4.71 -11.97
C MET A 505 -13.49 -5.83 -12.91
N ALA A 506 -13.02 -5.87 -14.15
CA ALA A 506 -13.24 -6.98 -15.08
C ALA A 506 -12.64 -8.30 -14.59
N LEU A 507 -11.59 -8.22 -13.74
CA LEU A 507 -10.89 -9.36 -13.16
C LEU A 507 -11.37 -9.69 -11.72
N ILE A 508 -12.49 -9.11 -11.30
CA ILE A 508 -13.14 -9.34 -10.01
C ILE A 508 -14.54 -9.90 -10.24
N ASP A 509 -15.08 -10.63 -9.26
CA ASP A 509 -16.45 -11.15 -9.32
C ASP A 509 -17.45 -10.00 -9.44
N THR A 510 -18.55 -10.22 -10.15
CA THR A 510 -19.58 -9.19 -10.34
C THR A 510 -20.30 -8.85 -9.02
N ASP A 511 -20.53 -9.86 -8.17
CA ASP A 511 -21.06 -9.67 -6.81
C ASP A 511 -19.90 -9.34 -5.86
N VAL A 512 -19.51 -8.07 -5.81
CA VAL A 512 -18.35 -7.57 -5.07
C VAL A 512 -18.73 -7.21 -3.65
N ARG A 513 -18.01 -7.77 -2.66
CA ARG A 513 -17.98 -7.22 -1.29
C ARG A 513 -17.09 -5.98 -1.26
N ARG A 514 -17.55 -4.96 -0.55
CA ARG A 514 -16.83 -3.68 -0.44
C ARG A 514 -16.50 -3.39 1.02
N THR A 515 -15.23 -3.10 1.29
CA THR A 515 -14.80 -2.52 2.56
C THR A 515 -14.59 -1.01 2.38
N PHE A 516 -14.78 -0.27 3.46
CA PHE A 516 -14.63 1.18 3.51
C PHE A 516 -13.47 1.49 4.46
N ALA A 517 -12.30 1.68 3.88
CA ALA A 517 -11.09 1.94 4.64
C ALA A 517 -11.16 3.32 5.29
N THR A 518 -10.75 3.38 6.53
CA THR A 518 -10.46 4.61 7.25
C THR A 518 -9.06 4.52 7.87
N GLY A 519 -8.56 5.58 8.48
CA GLY A 519 -7.24 5.55 9.06
C GLY A 519 -7.02 6.59 10.15
N ILE A 520 -6.14 6.26 11.07
CA ILE A 520 -5.78 7.09 12.22
C ILE A 520 -4.37 7.63 12.02
N ALA A 521 -4.18 8.94 12.21
CA ALA A 521 -2.90 9.61 12.38
C ALA A 521 -2.76 10.18 13.79
N GLY A 522 -1.55 10.20 14.33
CA GLY A 522 -1.24 10.72 15.66
C GLY A 522 -1.60 9.79 16.82
N PHE A 523 -1.75 8.50 16.55
CA PHE A 523 -2.22 7.48 17.49
C PHE A 523 -1.42 7.49 18.80
N SER A 524 -0.11 7.23 18.75
CA SER A 524 0.75 7.12 19.93
C SER A 524 0.82 8.44 20.72
N HIS A 525 0.84 9.57 20.02
CA HIS A 525 0.86 10.88 20.67
C HIS A 525 -0.43 11.18 21.43
N VAL A 526 -1.59 10.71 20.93
CA VAL A 526 -2.85 10.82 21.69
C VAL A 526 -2.80 9.94 22.92
N VAL A 527 -2.33 8.71 22.79
CA VAL A 527 -2.20 7.77 23.92
C VAL A 527 -1.29 8.35 25.00
N ASP A 528 -0.11 8.83 24.63
CA ASP A 528 0.84 9.44 25.55
C ASP A 528 0.31 10.75 26.17
N SER A 529 -0.43 11.56 25.38
CA SER A 529 -1.08 12.79 25.88
C SER A 529 -2.16 12.48 26.91
N LEU A 530 -3.01 11.49 26.66
CA LEU A 530 -4.04 11.06 27.62
C LEU A 530 -3.40 10.46 28.88
N SER A 531 -2.30 9.71 28.72
CA SER A 531 -1.52 9.20 29.84
C SER A 531 -0.90 10.32 30.67
N ALA A 532 -0.32 11.35 30.03
CA ALA A 532 0.21 12.52 30.70
C ALA A 532 -0.85 13.27 31.50
N ILE A 533 -2.04 13.48 30.91
CA ILE A 533 -3.18 14.14 31.59
C ILE A 533 -3.66 13.32 32.78
N LYS A 534 -3.64 11.98 32.69
CA LYS A 534 -4.12 11.07 33.74
C LYS A 534 -3.15 10.91 34.90
N TYR A 535 -1.83 10.84 34.61
CA TYR A 535 -0.83 10.42 35.61
C TYR A 535 0.18 11.50 35.98
N ALA A 536 0.25 12.60 35.22
CA ALA A 536 1.08 13.75 35.48
C ALA A 536 0.25 15.02 35.71
N LYS A 537 0.88 16.18 35.78
CA LYS A 537 0.21 17.47 35.91
C LYS A 537 0.46 18.30 34.64
N VAL A 538 -0.58 18.48 33.83
CA VAL A 538 -0.47 19.18 32.55
C VAL A 538 -1.03 20.59 32.66
N LYS A 539 -0.17 21.59 32.63
CA LYS A 539 -0.53 23.01 32.58
C LYS A 539 -0.73 23.45 31.14
N VAL A 540 -1.84 24.13 30.86
CA VAL A 540 -2.16 24.66 29.53
C VAL A 540 -1.55 26.05 29.36
N ILE A 541 -0.78 26.23 28.28
CA ILE A 541 -0.25 27.52 27.86
C ILE A 541 -1.15 28.05 26.72
N ARG A 542 -1.80 29.22 26.98
CA ARG A 542 -2.75 29.84 26.05
C ARG A 542 -2.16 31.12 25.48
N ASP A 543 -2.56 31.45 24.26
CA ASP A 543 -2.28 32.74 23.63
C ASP A 543 -3.28 33.82 24.08
N GLU A 544 -3.16 35.01 23.49
CA GLU A 544 -4.00 36.18 23.80
C GLU A 544 -5.49 35.94 23.49
N ASP A 545 -5.81 35.06 22.57
CA ASP A 545 -7.18 34.66 22.20
C ASP A 545 -7.74 33.53 23.07
N GLY A 546 -6.95 33.04 24.03
CA GLY A 546 -7.32 31.96 24.93
C GLY A 546 -7.18 30.56 24.33
N VAL A 547 -6.59 30.44 23.14
CA VAL A 547 -6.36 29.14 22.47
C VAL A 547 -5.14 28.46 23.09
N ALA A 548 -5.29 27.18 23.48
CA ALA A 548 -4.18 26.35 23.94
C ALA A 548 -3.20 26.13 22.79
N VAL A 549 -1.97 26.60 22.96
CA VAL A 549 -0.90 26.57 21.95
C VAL A 549 0.29 25.74 22.36
N ASP A 550 0.47 25.51 23.68
CA ASP A 550 1.53 24.65 24.22
C ASP A 550 1.10 24.08 25.60
N PHE A 551 1.89 23.12 26.10
CA PHE A 551 1.64 22.46 27.35
C PHE A 551 2.95 22.33 28.15
N ASP A 552 2.87 22.53 29.48
CA ASP A 552 3.92 22.25 30.43
C ASP A 552 3.52 21.04 31.29
N THR A 553 4.13 19.89 31.00
CA THR A 553 3.82 18.61 31.63
C THR A 553 4.83 18.30 32.72
N GLN A 554 4.38 18.27 33.97
CA GLN A 554 5.18 18.08 35.16
C GLN A 554 4.91 16.72 35.78
N GLY A 555 5.99 15.94 35.98
CA GLY A 555 5.95 14.57 36.50
C GLY A 555 6.14 13.51 35.44
N GLU A 556 6.32 12.28 35.89
CA GLU A 556 6.46 11.12 35.04
C GLU A 556 5.11 10.48 34.77
N PHE A 557 4.96 9.90 33.58
CA PHE A 557 3.77 9.17 33.18
C PHE A 557 4.13 7.97 32.29
N PRO A 558 3.31 6.90 32.32
CA PRO A 558 3.52 5.75 31.45
C PRO A 558 3.44 6.15 29.97
N ARG A 559 4.38 5.66 29.16
CA ARG A 559 4.38 5.90 27.71
C ARG A 559 4.16 4.59 26.96
N TYR A 560 3.39 4.67 25.90
CA TYR A 560 3.16 3.58 24.97
C TYR A 560 4.49 3.11 24.35
N GLY A 561 4.64 1.78 24.17
CA GLY A 561 5.87 1.17 23.67
C GLY A 561 6.84 0.67 24.75
N ASN A 562 6.38 0.50 25.99
CA ASN A 562 7.17 0.01 27.10
C ASN A 562 6.57 -1.21 27.81
N ASP A 563 5.58 -1.85 27.20
CA ASP A 563 4.82 -2.98 27.77
C ASP A 563 4.16 -2.61 29.12
N ASP A 564 3.64 -1.40 29.21
CA ASP A 564 2.96 -0.88 30.40
C ASP A 564 1.45 -0.78 30.14
N ASP A 565 0.68 -1.63 30.77
CA ASP A 565 -0.77 -1.72 30.58
C ASP A 565 -1.49 -0.40 30.85
N ARG A 566 -0.94 0.50 31.68
CA ARG A 566 -1.54 1.81 31.95
C ARG A 566 -1.58 2.69 30.70
N ALA A 567 -0.62 2.58 29.80
CA ALA A 567 -0.59 3.25 28.50
C ALA A 567 -1.23 2.38 27.41
N ASP A 568 -0.95 1.08 27.39
CA ASP A 568 -1.43 0.16 26.36
C ASP A 568 -2.98 0.04 26.39
N ASP A 569 -3.62 0.07 27.56
CA ASP A 569 -5.08 0.09 27.72
C ASP A 569 -5.70 1.37 27.11
N LEU A 570 -5.02 2.52 27.19
CA LEU A 570 -5.46 3.76 26.53
C LEU A 570 -5.36 3.63 24.99
N ALA A 571 -4.36 2.93 24.50
CA ALA A 571 -4.20 2.65 23.08
C ALA A 571 -5.35 1.77 22.55
N ILE A 572 -5.66 0.70 23.25
CA ILE A 572 -6.79 -0.20 22.92
C ILE A 572 -8.12 0.57 23.00
N TRP A 573 -8.31 1.39 24.06
CA TRP A 573 -9.49 2.22 24.21
C TRP A 573 -9.68 3.19 23.04
N LEU A 574 -8.62 3.87 22.62
CA LEU A 574 -8.68 4.85 21.54
C LEU A 574 -9.10 4.19 20.22
N LEU A 575 -8.46 3.07 19.86
CA LEU A 575 -8.80 2.30 18.67
C LEU A 575 -10.27 1.83 18.69
N LYS A 576 -10.67 1.20 19.79
CA LYS A 576 -12.03 0.67 19.98
C LYS A 576 -13.08 1.79 19.90
N LYS A 577 -12.79 2.92 20.54
CA LYS A 577 -13.71 4.05 20.60
C LYS A 577 -13.92 4.68 19.23
N PHE A 578 -12.83 4.97 18.50
CA PHE A 578 -12.94 5.59 17.19
C PHE A 578 -13.58 4.64 16.15
N MET A 579 -13.20 3.37 16.15
CA MET A 579 -13.82 2.37 15.25
C MET A 579 -15.33 2.24 15.51
N HIS A 580 -15.76 2.26 16.78
CA HIS A 580 -17.17 2.23 17.13
C HIS A 580 -17.95 3.45 16.59
N LYS A 581 -17.33 4.64 16.54
CA LYS A 581 -17.95 5.84 15.96
C LYS A 581 -18.04 5.75 14.44
N LEU A 582 -17.02 5.27 13.79
CA LEU A 582 -17.00 5.04 12.33
C LEU A 582 -18.07 4.02 11.90
N SER A 583 -18.27 2.95 12.68
CA SER A 583 -19.25 1.90 12.37
C SER A 583 -20.71 2.35 12.42
N LYS A 584 -20.99 3.51 13.03
CA LYS A 584 -22.33 4.11 13.06
C LYS A 584 -22.65 4.97 11.84
N CYS A 585 -21.64 5.32 11.05
CA CYS A 585 -21.81 6.18 9.89
C CYS A 585 -22.31 5.37 8.68
N HIS A 586 -23.16 5.98 7.86
CA HIS A 586 -23.57 5.40 6.59
C HIS A 586 -22.42 5.53 5.58
N THR A 587 -22.03 4.43 4.97
CA THR A 587 -20.93 4.35 4.00
C THR A 587 -21.44 4.20 2.57
N TYR A 588 -20.69 4.72 1.61
CA TYR A 588 -21.03 4.62 0.19
C TYR A 588 -21.18 3.16 -0.25
N ARG A 589 -22.30 2.86 -0.94
CA ARG A 589 -22.70 1.51 -1.41
C ARG A 589 -22.77 0.47 -0.29
N ASP A 590 -23.15 0.88 0.90
CA ASP A 590 -23.28 0.02 2.10
C ASP A 590 -22.00 -0.81 2.36
N SER A 591 -20.84 -0.21 2.09
CA SER A 591 -19.55 -0.85 2.31
C SER A 591 -19.23 -1.00 3.80
N GLU A 592 -18.53 -2.06 4.16
CA GLU A 592 -18.19 -2.38 5.55
C GLU A 592 -17.04 -1.48 6.05
N PRO A 593 -17.23 -0.64 7.08
CA PRO A 593 -16.18 0.23 7.58
C PRO A 593 -15.07 -0.58 8.25
N THR A 594 -13.83 -0.25 7.87
CA THR A 594 -12.59 -0.75 8.48
C THR A 594 -11.73 0.44 8.91
N THR A 595 -10.74 0.23 9.76
CA THR A 595 -9.77 1.27 10.12
C THR A 595 -8.35 0.73 10.13
N SER A 596 -7.39 1.63 9.96
CA SER A 596 -5.95 1.36 10.06
C SER A 596 -5.27 2.31 11.05
N ILE A 597 -4.17 1.84 11.62
CA ILE A 597 -3.20 2.68 12.31
C ILE A 597 -1.96 2.73 11.41
N LEU A 598 -1.99 3.65 10.45
CA LEU A 598 -0.99 3.76 9.40
C LEU A 598 -0.89 5.21 8.90
N THR A 599 0.30 5.80 8.91
CA THR A 599 0.51 7.18 8.44
C THR A 599 1.33 7.27 7.16
N ILE A 600 1.98 6.19 6.74
CA ILE A 600 2.99 6.24 5.70
C ILE A 600 4.11 7.21 6.15
N THR A 601 4.80 7.89 5.26
CA THR A 601 5.71 9.02 5.59
C THR A 601 5.00 10.36 5.69
N SER A 602 3.68 10.37 5.55
CA SER A 602 2.85 11.56 5.73
C SER A 602 2.82 12.06 7.18
N ASN A 603 3.37 11.29 8.13
CA ASN A 603 3.55 11.68 9.52
C ASN A 603 4.31 13.02 9.67
N VAL A 604 5.27 13.30 8.79
CA VAL A 604 6.00 14.58 8.74
C VAL A 604 5.05 15.72 8.36
N VAL A 605 4.29 15.56 7.27
CA VAL A 605 3.33 16.57 6.78
C VAL A 605 2.21 16.81 7.82
N TYR A 606 1.73 15.73 8.44
CA TYR A 606 0.70 15.84 9.48
C TYR A 606 1.24 16.53 10.74
N GLY A 607 2.49 16.24 11.12
CA GLY A 607 3.17 16.89 12.22
C GLY A 607 3.33 18.39 12.02
N LYS A 608 3.73 18.83 10.82
CA LYS A 608 3.79 20.27 10.46
C LYS A 608 2.46 21.00 10.67
N ALA A 609 1.34 20.30 10.50
CA ALA A 609 0.01 20.88 10.64
C ALA A 609 -0.56 20.79 12.08
N THR A 610 0.09 20.05 12.98
CA THR A 610 -0.40 19.75 14.34
C THR A 610 0.36 20.58 15.38
N GLY A 611 -0.36 21.20 16.29
CA GLY A 611 0.18 21.98 17.41
C GLY A 611 0.91 21.12 18.45
N SER A 612 1.49 21.78 19.47
CA SER A 612 2.09 21.08 20.62
C SER A 612 1.06 20.21 21.34
N LEU A 613 1.50 19.12 21.95
CA LEU A 613 0.64 18.13 22.60
C LEU A 613 1.05 17.93 24.07
N PRO A 614 0.15 17.47 24.94
CA PRO A 614 0.41 17.20 26.35
C PRO A 614 1.53 16.17 26.62
N ASP A 615 1.83 15.29 25.67
CA ASP A 615 2.92 14.31 25.77
C ASP A 615 4.34 14.93 25.70
N GLY A 616 4.42 16.23 25.40
CA GLY A 616 5.66 16.98 25.23
C GLY A 616 6.08 17.25 23.80
N ARG A 617 5.40 16.67 22.79
CA ARG A 617 5.65 16.95 21.37
C ARG A 617 5.37 18.41 21.05
N LYS A 618 6.25 19.05 20.31
CA LYS A 618 6.15 20.47 19.95
C LYS A 618 5.53 20.70 18.56
N LEU A 619 4.97 21.90 18.37
CA LEU A 619 4.43 22.34 17.08
C LEU A 619 5.43 22.09 15.95
N GLY A 620 4.98 21.42 14.88
CA GLY A 620 5.77 21.21 13.69
C GLY A 620 6.65 19.95 13.71
N GLU A 621 6.88 19.34 14.85
CA GLU A 621 7.59 18.06 14.92
C GLU A 621 6.79 16.95 14.22
N PRO A 622 7.44 15.97 13.57
CA PRO A 622 6.74 14.83 13.00
C PRO A 622 5.86 14.08 14.02
N LEU A 623 4.73 13.52 13.56
CA LEU A 623 4.01 12.52 14.36
C LEU A 623 4.72 11.17 14.26
N ALA A 624 4.55 10.29 15.25
CA ALA A 624 5.04 8.93 15.14
C ALA A 624 4.35 8.19 13.96
N PRO A 625 5.08 7.37 13.18
CA PRO A 625 4.52 6.67 12.04
C PRO A 625 3.68 5.46 12.47
N GLY A 626 2.46 5.36 11.95
CA GLY A 626 1.57 4.22 12.22
C GLY A 626 1.32 3.97 13.70
N ALA A 627 1.49 2.72 14.12
CA ALA A 627 1.36 2.28 15.51
C ALA A 627 2.68 2.30 16.28
N ASN A 628 3.74 2.85 15.70
CA ASN A 628 5.00 3.01 16.41
C ASN A 628 4.83 3.91 17.65
N PRO A 629 5.57 3.64 18.73
CA PRO A 629 5.63 4.54 19.87
C PRO A 629 6.13 5.94 19.47
N SER A 630 5.80 6.93 20.27
CA SER A 630 6.28 8.31 20.11
C SER A 630 7.80 8.37 20.22
N TYR A 631 8.45 9.30 19.52
CA TYR A 631 9.91 9.42 19.53
C TYR A 631 10.45 9.61 20.96
N GLY A 632 11.43 8.78 21.32
CA GLY A 632 12.03 8.78 22.65
C GLY A 632 11.15 8.21 23.77
N ALA A 633 9.99 7.64 23.45
CA ALA A 633 9.12 6.97 24.43
C ALA A 633 9.64 5.59 24.84
N GLU A 634 10.24 4.86 23.89
CA GLU A 634 10.75 3.51 24.09
C GLU A 634 11.99 3.49 25.02
N LYS A 635 11.82 2.99 26.23
CA LYS A 635 12.87 2.91 27.26
C LYS A 635 13.27 1.49 27.61
N ASN A 636 12.40 0.52 27.34
CA ASN A 636 12.52 -0.87 27.81
C ASN A 636 13.00 -1.85 26.72
N GLY A 637 13.53 -1.32 25.59
CA GLY A 637 14.09 -2.12 24.50
C GLY A 637 13.06 -2.61 23.46
N LEU A 638 13.56 -3.33 22.46
CA LEU A 638 12.80 -3.78 21.30
C LEU A 638 11.59 -4.65 21.69
N LEU A 639 11.79 -5.64 22.57
CA LEU A 639 10.72 -6.58 22.90
C LEU A 639 9.56 -5.91 23.62
N ALA A 640 9.82 -4.95 24.50
CA ALA A 640 8.76 -4.19 25.16
C ALA A 640 7.98 -3.31 24.16
N SER A 641 8.66 -2.70 23.19
CA SER A 641 8.01 -1.95 22.11
C SER A 641 7.10 -2.85 21.29
N LEU A 642 7.58 -4.03 20.88
CA LEU A 642 6.82 -5.01 20.13
C LEU A 642 5.60 -5.52 20.93
N ASN A 643 5.77 -5.80 22.23
CA ASN A 643 4.68 -6.27 23.10
C ASN A 643 3.54 -5.25 23.20
N SER A 644 3.85 -3.95 23.35
CA SER A 644 2.82 -2.90 23.37
C SER A 644 2.01 -2.86 22.08
N VAL A 645 2.67 -2.98 20.91
CA VAL A 645 1.98 -2.99 19.60
C VAL A 645 1.17 -4.28 19.42
N ALA A 646 1.68 -5.43 19.86
CA ALA A 646 1.00 -6.72 19.75
C ALA A 646 -0.32 -6.80 20.53
N LYS A 647 -0.50 -5.97 21.57
CA LYS A 647 -1.77 -5.87 22.33
C LYS A 647 -2.91 -5.21 21.54
N LEU A 648 -2.61 -4.50 20.44
CA LEU A 648 -3.64 -3.85 19.62
C LEU A 648 -4.43 -4.92 18.85
N PRO A 649 -5.77 -5.00 19.05
CA PRO A 649 -6.58 -6.06 18.46
C PRO A 649 -6.79 -5.81 16.95
N TYR A 650 -6.31 -6.76 16.13
CA TYR A 650 -6.43 -6.68 14.66
C TYR A 650 -7.88 -6.61 14.20
N GLU A 651 -8.80 -7.30 14.87
CA GLU A 651 -10.23 -7.30 14.53
C GLU A 651 -10.90 -5.91 14.60
N LEU A 652 -10.30 -4.96 15.30
CA LEU A 652 -10.74 -3.55 15.33
C LEU A 652 -10.01 -2.68 14.31
N ALA A 653 -8.98 -3.19 13.67
CA ALA A 653 -8.14 -2.46 12.71
C ALA A 653 -7.88 -3.30 11.45
N LEU A 654 -8.95 -3.82 10.83
CA LEU A 654 -8.85 -4.73 9.67
C LEU A 654 -8.20 -4.11 8.43
N ASP A 655 -8.04 -2.79 8.41
CA ASP A 655 -7.28 -2.05 7.40
C ASP A 655 -5.77 -1.92 7.74
N GLY A 656 -5.35 -2.54 8.85
CA GLY A 656 -3.97 -2.81 9.22
C GLY A 656 -3.39 -1.96 10.34
N ILE A 657 -2.38 -2.53 11.03
CA ILE A 657 -1.63 -1.91 12.12
C ILE A 657 -0.16 -1.90 11.73
N SER A 658 0.34 -0.75 11.27
CA SER A 658 1.72 -0.64 10.77
C SER A 658 2.71 -0.45 11.92
N ASN A 659 3.70 -1.32 11.98
CA ASN A 659 4.84 -1.23 12.90
C ASN A 659 6.16 -1.33 12.10
N THR A 660 7.09 -0.41 12.36
CA THR A 660 8.41 -0.37 11.70
C THR A 660 9.50 -0.27 12.77
N GLN A 661 10.40 -1.24 12.78
CA GLN A 661 11.50 -1.28 13.72
C GLN A 661 12.84 -1.14 13.01
N THR A 662 13.74 -0.33 13.57
CA THR A 662 15.14 -0.24 13.15
C THR A 662 16.01 -0.85 14.24
N ILE A 663 16.79 -1.86 13.85
CA ILE A 663 17.61 -2.65 14.76
C ILE A 663 19.06 -2.53 14.30
N SER A 664 19.97 -2.19 15.20
CA SER A 664 21.38 -2.19 14.88
C SER A 664 21.86 -3.62 14.60
N PRO A 665 22.73 -3.84 13.62
CA PRO A 665 23.22 -5.20 13.33
C PRO A 665 23.83 -5.89 14.56
N GLY A 666 24.52 -5.13 15.42
CA GLY A 666 25.13 -5.65 16.67
C GLY A 666 24.12 -6.12 17.71
N ALA A 667 22.89 -5.57 17.71
CA ALA A 667 21.82 -6.02 18.61
C ALA A 667 21.24 -7.36 18.19
N LEU A 668 21.24 -7.67 16.87
CA LEU A 668 20.77 -8.96 16.35
C LEU A 668 21.84 -10.06 16.44
N GLY A 669 23.14 -9.72 16.35
CA GLY A 669 24.20 -10.72 16.42
C GLY A 669 25.50 -10.28 15.74
N HIS A 670 26.51 -11.15 15.81
CA HIS A 670 27.86 -10.86 15.34
C HIS A 670 28.02 -11.11 13.83
N ASP A 671 27.29 -12.06 13.29
CA ASP A 671 27.32 -12.42 11.87
C ASP A 671 25.90 -12.57 11.31
N ASP A 672 25.79 -12.79 10.01
CA ASP A 672 24.48 -12.85 9.34
C ASP A 672 23.67 -14.10 9.72
N GLU A 673 24.30 -15.19 10.09
CA GLU A 673 23.63 -16.41 10.56
C GLU A 673 22.96 -16.15 11.94
N GLU A 674 23.70 -15.57 12.88
CA GLU A 674 23.17 -15.23 14.21
C GLU A 674 22.05 -14.17 14.08
N ARG A 675 22.27 -13.12 13.27
CA ARG A 675 21.27 -12.07 13.00
C ARG A 675 20.00 -12.64 12.43
N THR A 676 20.13 -13.55 11.47
CA THR A 676 18.99 -14.22 10.83
C THR A 676 18.20 -15.05 11.82
N ASN A 677 18.88 -15.89 12.62
CA ASN A 677 18.22 -16.74 13.61
C ASN A 677 17.52 -15.89 14.70
N ASN A 678 18.16 -14.83 15.17
CA ASN A 678 17.57 -13.96 16.17
C ASN A 678 16.38 -13.16 15.62
N LEU A 679 16.45 -12.70 14.37
CA LEU A 679 15.31 -12.04 13.73
C LEU A 679 14.12 -12.99 13.57
N VAL A 680 14.33 -14.25 13.18
CA VAL A 680 13.27 -15.27 13.14
C VAL A 680 12.63 -15.46 14.52
N ASN A 681 13.44 -15.57 15.59
CA ASN A 681 12.93 -15.73 16.95
C ASN A 681 12.08 -14.52 17.40
N VAL A 682 12.53 -13.31 17.08
CA VAL A 682 11.76 -12.08 17.35
C VAL A 682 10.43 -12.08 16.61
N MET A 683 10.43 -12.43 15.33
CA MET A 683 9.21 -12.49 14.52
C MET A 683 8.24 -13.57 15.02
N ASP A 684 8.74 -14.77 15.31
CA ASP A 684 7.90 -15.84 15.86
C ASP A 684 7.25 -15.37 17.18
N GLY A 685 8.02 -14.82 18.11
CA GLY A 685 7.49 -14.32 19.39
C GLY A 685 6.50 -13.14 19.25
N TYR A 686 6.74 -12.25 18.31
CA TYR A 686 5.87 -11.09 18.05
C TYR A 686 4.54 -11.50 17.40
N PHE A 687 4.60 -12.32 16.36
CA PHE A 687 3.40 -12.73 15.64
C PHE A 687 2.55 -13.77 16.40
N ASP A 688 3.16 -14.64 17.19
CA ASP A 688 2.43 -15.60 18.04
C ASP A 688 1.60 -14.89 19.14
N GLN A 689 1.94 -13.64 19.51
CA GLN A 689 1.12 -12.78 20.38
C GLN A 689 -0.11 -12.17 19.68
N GLY A 690 -0.28 -12.37 18.38
CA GLY A 690 -1.39 -11.82 17.61
C GLY A 690 -1.11 -10.45 16.96
N ALA A 691 0.15 -10.00 16.96
CA ALA A 691 0.56 -8.80 16.22
C ALA A 691 0.26 -8.94 14.72
N HIS A 692 -0.02 -7.81 14.04
CA HIS A 692 -0.43 -7.83 12.65
C HIS A 692 0.72 -7.73 11.65
N HIS A 693 1.61 -6.73 11.80
CA HIS A 693 2.56 -6.33 10.76
C HIS A 693 3.90 -5.92 11.35
N LEU A 694 4.97 -6.21 10.61
CA LEU A 694 6.31 -5.77 10.94
C LEU A 694 7.11 -5.37 9.68
N ASN A 695 7.63 -4.16 9.68
CA ASN A 695 8.74 -3.73 8.86
C ASN A 695 10.04 -3.79 9.67
N VAL A 696 11.10 -4.33 9.08
CA VAL A 696 12.41 -4.43 9.74
C VAL A 696 13.47 -3.71 8.90
N ASN A 697 14.21 -2.82 9.55
CA ASN A 697 15.43 -2.23 9.06
C ASN A 697 16.61 -2.77 9.88
N VAL A 698 17.68 -3.20 9.22
CA VAL A 698 18.89 -3.70 9.88
C VAL A 698 20.09 -2.86 9.44
N PHE A 699 20.29 -1.74 10.12
CA PHE A 699 21.44 -0.84 9.95
C PHE A 699 21.55 0.11 11.15
N GLY A 700 22.74 0.72 11.34
CA GLY A 700 22.96 1.73 12.35
C GLY A 700 22.62 3.14 11.86
N THR A 701 22.40 4.06 12.80
CA THR A 701 22.08 5.47 12.54
C THR A 701 23.22 6.18 11.76
N GLU A 702 24.48 5.76 11.95
CA GLU A 702 25.64 6.33 11.26
C GLU A 702 25.54 6.15 9.74
N LYS A 703 25.03 5.01 9.27
CA LYS A 703 24.83 4.75 7.85
C LYS A 703 23.80 5.71 7.23
N LEU A 704 22.73 6.02 7.95
CA LEU A 704 21.72 7.00 7.53
C LEU A 704 22.33 8.41 7.44
N ILE A 705 23.11 8.82 8.43
CA ILE A 705 23.77 10.12 8.46
C ILE A 705 24.78 10.24 7.30
N ASP A 706 25.57 9.20 7.04
CA ASP A 706 26.51 9.18 5.92
C ASP A 706 25.79 9.25 4.58
N ALA A 707 24.74 8.44 4.37
CA ALA A 707 23.92 8.46 3.16
C ALA A 707 23.23 9.82 2.92
N MET A 708 22.78 10.49 4.00
CA MET A 708 22.18 11.81 3.93
C MET A 708 23.18 12.91 3.52
N ASN A 709 24.44 12.78 3.94
CA ASN A 709 25.48 13.76 3.67
C ASN A 709 26.26 13.46 2.38
N HIS A 710 26.26 12.21 1.91
CA HIS A 710 27.01 11.73 0.75
C HIS A 710 26.16 10.87 -0.18
N PRO A 711 24.99 11.40 -0.67
CA PRO A 711 24.06 10.64 -1.49
C PRO A 711 24.63 10.22 -2.86
N GLU A 712 25.77 10.81 -3.25
CA GLU A 712 26.48 10.52 -4.50
C GLU A 712 27.26 9.20 -4.47
N LYS A 713 27.51 8.62 -3.29
CA LYS A 713 28.25 7.36 -3.16
C LYS A 713 27.47 6.22 -3.83
N PRO A 714 28.16 5.36 -4.63
CA PRO A 714 27.49 4.27 -5.37
C PRO A 714 26.71 3.31 -4.48
N GLU A 715 27.20 3.04 -3.27
CA GLU A 715 26.54 2.13 -2.32
C GLU A 715 25.16 2.63 -1.85
N TYR A 716 24.89 3.92 -1.96
CA TYR A 716 23.60 4.51 -1.57
C TYR A 716 22.59 4.63 -2.72
N ALA A 717 23.00 4.37 -3.96
CA ALA A 717 22.13 4.50 -5.13
C ALA A 717 20.83 3.68 -5.02
N ASN A 718 20.89 2.51 -4.40
CA ASN A 718 19.75 1.62 -4.15
C ASN A 718 19.52 1.36 -2.66
N PHE A 719 20.10 2.17 -1.77
CA PHE A 719 19.92 2.00 -0.34
C PHE A 719 18.45 2.17 0.01
N THR A 720 17.81 1.04 0.28
CA THR A 720 16.38 0.92 0.56
C THR A 720 16.14 0.84 2.06
N ILE A 721 15.16 1.58 2.54
CA ILE A 721 14.71 1.56 3.93
C ILE A 721 13.21 1.32 4.01
N ARG A 722 12.77 0.63 5.05
CA ARG A 722 11.36 0.51 5.42
C ARG A 722 10.93 1.73 6.22
N VAL A 723 9.80 2.33 5.89
CA VAL A 723 9.36 3.58 6.52
C VAL A 723 8.05 3.47 7.29
N SER A 724 6.99 2.96 6.70
CA SER A 724 5.71 2.66 7.36
C SER A 724 4.80 1.95 6.36
N GLY A 725 4.79 0.62 6.39
CA GLY A 725 4.01 -0.21 5.46
C GLY A 725 4.58 -0.30 4.03
N TYR A 726 5.71 0.35 3.72
CA TYR A 726 6.40 0.25 2.43
C TYR A 726 7.87 0.65 2.57
N ALA A 727 8.63 0.53 1.48
CA ALA A 727 10.02 0.93 1.41
C ALA A 727 10.23 2.12 0.47
N VAL A 728 11.34 2.82 0.67
CA VAL A 728 11.79 3.91 -0.19
C VAL A 728 13.30 3.85 -0.36
N LYS A 729 13.84 4.46 -1.41
CA LYS A 729 15.27 4.76 -1.47
C LYS A 729 15.53 5.96 -0.54
N PHE A 730 16.43 5.79 0.42
CA PHE A 730 16.69 6.81 1.43
C PHE A 730 17.13 8.15 0.83
N ILE A 731 17.95 8.09 -0.23
CA ILE A 731 18.47 9.29 -0.90
C ILE A 731 17.40 10.07 -1.70
N ASP A 732 16.24 9.45 -2.00
CA ASP A 732 15.13 10.09 -2.72
C ASP A 732 14.16 10.83 -1.77
N LEU A 733 14.36 10.69 -0.44
CA LEU A 733 13.59 11.41 0.57
C LEU A 733 14.01 12.88 0.66
N THR A 734 13.06 13.74 1.02
CA THR A 734 13.40 15.13 1.39
C THR A 734 14.29 15.15 2.64
N ARG A 735 15.09 16.21 2.82
CA ARG A 735 15.96 16.35 3.99
C ARG A 735 15.20 16.19 5.31
N GLU A 736 13.99 16.74 5.40
CA GLU A 736 13.14 16.64 6.59
C GLU A 736 12.69 15.20 6.87
N GLN A 737 12.33 14.45 5.82
CA GLN A 737 11.97 13.04 5.94
C GLN A 737 13.18 12.17 6.32
N GLN A 738 14.36 12.47 5.78
CA GLN A 738 15.60 11.82 6.18
C GLN A 738 15.88 12.06 7.68
N MET A 739 15.72 13.30 8.13
CA MET A 739 15.87 13.65 9.56
C MET A 739 14.84 12.94 10.44
N ASP A 740 13.58 12.81 9.99
CA ASP A 740 12.54 12.04 10.68
C ASP A 740 12.98 10.57 10.86
N VAL A 741 13.46 9.94 9.79
CA VAL A 741 13.93 8.54 9.85
C VAL A 741 15.12 8.38 10.80
N ILE A 742 16.06 9.33 10.77
CA ILE A 742 17.25 9.33 11.67
C ILE A 742 16.83 9.50 13.14
N ALA A 743 15.78 10.28 13.40
CA ALA A 743 15.28 10.52 14.75
C ALA A 743 14.47 9.37 15.34
N ARG A 744 14.09 8.37 14.54
CA ARG A 744 13.37 7.18 15.02
C ARG A 744 14.27 6.34 15.91
N THR A 745 13.65 5.61 16.82
CA THR A 745 14.40 4.71 17.70
C THR A 745 15.17 3.68 16.88
N CYS A 746 16.47 3.58 17.11
CA CYS A 746 17.32 2.49 16.66
C CYS A 746 17.65 1.62 17.87
N HIS A 747 17.18 0.37 17.89
CA HIS A 747 17.40 -0.54 19.01
C HIS A 747 18.82 -1.07 18.96
N GLU A 748 19.59 -0.75 20.00
CA GLU A 748 20.97 -1.22 20.17
C GLU A 748 21.06 -2.49 21.05
N SER A 749 19.94 -2.90 21.63
CA SER A 749 19.76 -4.14 22.42
C SER A 749 18.36 -4.72 22.18
N MET A 750 18.23 -6.02 22.36
CA MET A 750 16.97 -6.76 22.27
C MET A 750 16.00 -6.42 23.39
#